data_f2308ff302cb347a4c6a9f52c38ecdcd
#
_entry.id   f2308ff302cb347a4c6a9f52c38ecdcd
#
_cell.length_a   1.000
_cell.length_b   1.000
_cell.length_c   1.000
_cell.angle_alpha   90.00
_cell.angle_beta   90.00
_cell.angle_gamma   90.00
#
_symmetry.space_group_name_H-M   'P 1'
#
loop_
_entity.id
_entity.type
_entity.pdbx_description
1 polymer ?
#
loop_
_entity_poly.entity_id
_entity_poly.type
_entity_poly.pdbx_seq_one_letter_code
_entity_poly.pdbx_strand_id
1 'polypeptide(L)'
;MRKLIILISFTFITNLGFAQNFNVKGVVTDAVTGETLPGVNVIVKNSQKGDVTDFDGNYKISAVPKGSILVFSYLGYQTKEVVVDKETISTSLEESSEALDEIVVIGYGTQRKKEVTGAVSVVSSETIENLKPTRIEQALQGQVAGVNITASSGAPGAASNIRIRGISTNGNNNPLILVDGNVIEDLSVVNPSDIESINVLKDATAGIYGVRGANGVILITTKSGRKDTDFKVVLNYYTGFQQTTRKIPLLNATEYALLANEAFAANAETIPFPNVGSLGEGTDWQDEVFKNALVRSMDFTINKGTEKSSYSLGASHLDQYGIVGAGKSNFKRTTLKFNFSTEILKNLKLTTSSIFTNTKRKSLSENALGSVLFNALNMPATTSVKDDLGAYSLAPTTGVGIEVINPIAQTENTFNEGIVDKFSGGYGLNYKITDHLSAESRFQFNYAAVNSKFYSPEVYYGGGKVFNSVNNLAALTDDINNTTVGESKQEFKDYTFDSFIKYERVFNEVHDLKALLGMSVFRSQGVNLRNVLGFGANGTSFSEYSVAGSDRSQDNLALANRSRRFFDSRLLSYFSRLQYSYDGKYLLSAVIRRDGSSNFGPQNKFGFFPTGSVGWIASDESFLEDSSTINFLKFRASYGIIGNDRIASFRYLSLVNGEGVYVFNNQLTYGQALGSTANPEIRWEKQKPFDVGVDIGLFDKVDITVDYFNKKTDDLLVQPEVSGILGATAPGGGGPLVNAGTVENEGVEFSINYKETIGEDFKFNINYNFTTLRNEVLYVGSDTGVLQGGVFGVGQEPPSRMEAGFPIGYFYGLQTNGIFQNQAEVDAHATQANANPGDIRFVDQNEDGLINGDDRINIGDPIPSVTMGLNFSFDYKNFDFNMYAFASIGNEIVRNYERNQPLTNRSVYFLDRWTGEGTSTTFPRVTTGSTSNTIFSDFYVEDGSFARLQNIQLGYTFSEDSLMGTGIDKLRFYLSASNLVTLTKYKGFDPTTSNGAPIGGGIDQGFYPSPKTFLIGFNVNF
;
A
#
# COMPACT_ATOMS: atom_id res chain seq x y z
N MET A 1 -76.65 -54.33 9.92
CA MET A 1 -75.87 -53.24 9.43
C MET A 1 -75.52 -52.16 10.49
N ARG A 2 -76.39 -51.75 11.43
CA ARG A 2 -76.14 -50.76 12.47
C ARG A 2 -75.04 -51.17 13.50
N LYS A 3 -74.90 -52.47 13.80
CA LYS A 3 -73.83 -52.94 14.77
C LYS A 3 -72.44 -53.11 14.12
N LEU A 4 -72.35 -53.21 12.82
CA LEU A 4 -71.17 -53.35 12.06
C LEU A 4 -70.47 -51.92 11.86
N ILE A 5 -71.36 -50.91 11.71
CA ILE A 5 -70.89 -49.51 11.59
C ILE A 5 -70.27 -48.98 12.92
N ILE A 6 -70.79 -49.38 14.08
CA ILE A 6 -70.29 -49.02 15.40
C ILE A 6 -68.93 -49.72 15.69
N LEU A 7 -68.77 -50.96 15.22
CA LEU A 7 -67.46 -51.66 15.39
C LEU A 7 -66.38 -51.08 14.47
N ILE A 8 -66.71 -50.66 13.22
CA ILE A 8 -65.81 -50.03 12.32
C ILE A 8 -65.43 -48.59 12.78
N SER A 9 -66.37 -47.85 13.38
CA SER A 9 -66.10 -46.53 13.97
C SER A 9 -65.22 -46.61 15.24
N PHE A 10 -65.31 -47.70 16.03
CA PHE A 10 -64.50 -47.89 17.23
C PHE A 10 -63.05 -48.34 16.88
N THR A 11 -62.91 -49.06 15.74
CA THR A 11 -61.52 -49.46 15.27
C THR A 11 -60.78 -48.33 14.61
N PHE A 12 -61.49 -47.27 14.14
CA PHE A 12 -60.87 -46.07 13.58
C PHE A 12 -60.45 -45.03 14.66
N ILE A 13 -60.99 -45.09 15.87
CA ILE A 13 -60.66 -44.16 16.98
C ILE A 13 -59.47 -44.66 17.80
N THR A 14 -59.04 -45.89 17.68
CA THR A 14 -57.93 -46.48 18.44
C THR A 14 -56.55 -46.33 17.76
N ASN A 15 -56.46 -45.68 16.54
CA ASN A 15 -55.20 -45.36 15.84
C ASN A 15 -54.84 -43.87 15.87
N LEU A 16 -55.39 -43.09 16.80
CA LEU A 16 -54.79 -41.82 17.15
C LEU A 16 -53.52 -42.12 18.00
N GLY A 17 -52.41 -42.36 17.32
CA GLY A 17 -51.12 -42.46 17.95
C GLY A 17 -50.85 -41.17 18.73
N PHE A 18 -50.75 -41.22 20.04
CA PHE A 18 -50.24 -40.14 20.85
C PHE A 18 -48.83 -39.84 20.33
N ALA A 19 -48.69 -38.78 19.52
CA ALA A 19 -47.39 -38.24 19.22
C ALA A 19 -46.76 -37.86 20.55
N GLN A 20 -45.78 -38.63 20.99
CA GLN A 20 -45.05 -38.39 22.22
C GLN A 20 -44.17 -37.17 21.98
N ASN A 21 -44.57 -36.01 22.55
CA ASN A 21 -43.78 -34.79 22.49
C ASN A 21 -42.78 -34.75 23.65
N PHE A 22 -41.57 -34.47 23.35
CA PHE A 22 -40.48 -34.27 24.34
C PHE A 22 -40.25 -32.80 24.63
N ASN A 23 -39.89 -32.46 25.85
CA ASN A 23 -39.24 -31.19 26.17
C ASN A 23 -37.71 -31.41 26.08
N VAL A 24 -37.18 -31.18 24.90
CA VAL A 24 -35.78 -31.48 24.62
C VAL A 24 -34.93 -30.41 25.19
N LYS A 25 -33.88 -30.85 25.90
CA LYS A 25 -32.79 -29.99 26.45
C LYS A 25 -31.44 -30.68 26.27
N GLY A 26 -30.37 -29.90 26.28
CA GLY A 26 -29.02 -30.48 26.20
C GLY A 26 -27.97 -29.39 26.21
N VAL A 27 -26.72 -29.81 26.13
CA VAL A 27 -25.55 -28.94 26.04
C VAL A 27 -24.88 -29.15 24.71
N VAL A 28 -24.47 -28.07 24.08
CA VAL A 28 -23.63 -28.08 22.86
C VAL A 28 -22.22 -27.70 23.23
N THR A 29 -21.26 -28.52 22.82
CA THR A 29 -19.84 -28.32 23.11
C THR A 29 -19.03 -28.30 21.81
N ASP A 30 -17.83 -27.74 21.85
CA ASP A 30 -16.82 -27.91 20.83
C ASP A 30 -16.30 -29.35 20.85
N ALA A 31 -16.13 -29.97 19.68
CA ALA A 31 -15.71 -31.36 19.57
C ALA A 31 -14.23 -31.60 19.91
N VAL A 32 -13.38 -30.55 19.83
CA VAL A 32 -11.95 -30.60 20.04
C VAL A 32 -11.59 -30.15 21.45
N THR A 33 -12.13 -28.98 21.87
CA THR A 33 -11.80 -28.37 23.18
C THR A 33 -12.67 -28.90 24.31
N GLY A 34 -13.88 -29.42 23.99
CA GLY A 34 -14.89 -29.80 24.97
C GLY A 34 -15.59 -28.60 25.64
N GLU A 35 -15.23 -27.36 25.30
CA GLU A 35 -15.85 -26.15 25.81
C GLU A 35 -17.30 -26.03 25.38
N THR A 36 -18.13 -25.40 26.21
CA THR A 36 -19.53 -25.16 25.87
C THR A 36 -19.64 -24.05 24.83
N LEU A 37 -20.48 -24.23 23.82
CA LEU A 37 -20.70 -23.31 22.72
C LEU A 37 -21.95 -22.44 22.94
N PRO A 38 -21.80 -21.19 23.36
CA PRO A 38 -22.93 -20.24 23.47
C PRO A 38 -23.33 -19.71 22.08
N GLY A 39 -24.63 -19.48 21.89
CA GLY A 39 -25.11 -18.87 20.66
C GLY A 39 -25.34 -19.83 19.50
N VAL A 40 -25.25 -21.15 19.72
CA VAL A 40 -25.60 -22.18 18.73
C VAL A 40 -27.11 -22.13 18.46
N ASN A 41 -27.48 -22.01 17.21
CA ASN A 41 -28.88 -22.05 16.81
C ASN A 41 -29.35 -23.50 16.68
N VAL A 42 -30.34 -23.87 17.48
CA VAL A 42 -30.90 -25.23 17.54
C VAL A 42 -32.35 -25.18 17.03
N ILE A 43 -32.62 -25.71 15.83
CA ILE A 43 -33.92 -25.60 15.17
C ILE A 43 -34.48 -27.02 14.91
N VAL A 44 -35.79 -27.22 15.11
CA VAL A 44 -36.47 -28.44 14.66
C VAL A 44 -36.64 -28.33 13.16
N LYS A 45 -36.06 -29.28 12.39
CA LYS A 45 -36.05 -29.28 10.92
C LYS A 45 -37.48 -29.16 10.36
N ASN A 46 -37.68 -28.28 9.40
CA ASN A 46 -38.98 -27.96 8.77
C ASN A 46 -40.03 -27.34 9.74
N SER A 47 -39.56 -26.67 10.83
CA SER A 47 -40.49 -25.97 11.73
C SER A 47 -39.87 -24.61 12.16
N GLN A 48 -40.70 -23.73 12.70
CA GLN A 48 -40.23 -22.46 13.29
C GLN A 48 -39.88 -22.60 14.78
N LYS A 49 -39.83 -23.83 15.31
CA LYS A 49 -39.47 -24.08 16.71
C LYS A 49 -37.96 -24.23 16.82
N GLY A 50 -37.37 -23.48 17.70
CA GLY A 50 -35.94 -23.54 17.97
C GLY A 50 -35.62 -22.83 19.27
N ASP A 51 -34.35 -22.88 19.64
CA ASP A 51 -33.72 -22.19 20.76
C ASP A 51 -32.28 -21.83 20.39
N VAL A 52 -31.67 -20.96 21.18
CA VAL A 52 -30.25 -20.61 21.03
C VAL A 52 -29.56 -20.97 22.31
N THR A 53 -28.38 -21.62 22.23
CA THR A 53 -27.67 -22.02 23.45
C THR A 53 -27.25 -20.81 24.30
N ASP A 54 -27.43 -20.96 25.62
CA ASP A 54 -26.96 -19.98 26.61
C ASP A 54 -25.43 -20.04 26.79
N PHE A 55 -24.86 -19.27 27.74
CA PHE A 55 -23.42 -19.20 27.99
C PHE A 55 -22.79 -20.53 28.40
N ASP A 56 -23.58 -21.42 29.04
CA ASP A 56 -23.13 -22.77 29.42
C ASP A 56 -23.45 -23.78 28.32
N GLY A 57 -23.75 -23.32 27.10
CA GLY A 57 -24.09 -24.17 25.95
C GLY A 57 -25.44 -24.87 26.05
N ASN A 58 -26.31 -24.54 27.04
CA ASN A 58 -27.58 -25.20 27.24
C ASN A 58 -28.65 -24.64 26.32
N TYR A 59 -29.52 -25.54 25.82
CA TYR A 59 -30.74 -25.18 25.07
C TYR A 59 -31.94 -25.96 25.58
N LYS A 60 -33.15 -25.43 25.32
CA LYS A 60 -34.43 -26.09 25.72
C LYS A 60 -35.55 -25.77 24.73
N ILE A 61 -36.03 -26.78 24.05
CA ILE A 61 -37.14 -26.67 23.10
C ILE A 61 -38.32 -27.49 23.61
N SER A 62 -39.50 -26.87 23.79
CA SER A 62 -40.68 -27.50 24.34
C SER A 62 -41.56 -28.13 23.23
N ALA A 63 -42.22 -29.26 23.57
CA ALA A 63 -43.17 -29.94 22.71
C ALA A 63 -42.64 -30.33 21.33
N VAL A 64 -41.47 -30.98 21.27
CA VAL A 64 -40.84 -31.50 20.03
C VAL A 64 -41.36 -32.93 19.82
N PRO A 65 -41.94 -33.27 18.65
CA PRO A 65 -42.36 -34.65 18.36
C PRO A 65 -41.19 -35.63 18.36
N LYS A 66 -41.38 -36.81 18.94
CA LYS A 66 -40.39 -37.88 18.86
C LYS A 66 -40.10 -38.25 17.39
N GLY A 67 -38.86 -38.40 17.03
CA GLY A 67 -38.42 -38.68 15.65
C GLY A 67 -38.19 -37.43 14.79
N SER A 68 -38.43 -36.22 15.33
CA SER A 68 -38.00 -34.96 14.66
C SER A 68 -36.48 -34.88 14.59
N ILE A 69 -35.94 -34.08 13.67
CA ILE A 69 -34.50 -33.82 13.55
C ILE A 69 -34.23 -32.42 14.11
N LEU A 70 -33.32 -32.35 15.06
CA LEU A 70 -32.74 -31.08 15.48
C LEU A 70 -31.55 -30.74 14.60
N VAL A 71 -31.50 -29.52 14.10
CA VAL A 71 -30.40 -28.96 13.32
C VAL A 71 -29.64 -27.98 14.22
N PHE A 72 -28.38 -28.28 14.50
CA PHE A 72 -27.47 -27.45 15.26
C PHE A 72 -26.58 -26.70 14.28
N SER A 73 -26.63 -25.37 14.29
CA SER A 73 -25.82 -24.53 13.42
C SER A 73 -25.18 -23.41 14.20
N TYR A 74 -23.89 -23.21 13.99
CA TYR A 74 -23.10 -22.18 14.64
C TYR A 74 -22.04 -21.64 13.67
N LEU A 75 -21.77 -20.35 13.72
CA LEU A 75 -20.80 -19.71 12.85
C LEU A 75 -19.39 -20.26 13.11
N GLY A 76 -18.76 -20.81 12.10
CA GLY A 76 -17.44 -21.46 12.22
C GLY A 76 -17.50 -22.96 12.54
N TYR A 77 -18.69 -23.57 12.62
CA TYR A 77 -18.85 -24.99 12.90
C TYR A 77 -19.69 -25.69 11.83
N GLN A 78 -19.44 -27.00 11.66
CA GLN A 78 -20.24 -27.83 10.77
C GLN A 78 -21.66 -27.99 11.32
N THR A 79 -22.65 -27.81 10.46
CA THR A 79 -24.06 -28.04 10.83
C THR A 79 -24.29 -29.50 11.11
N LYS A 80 -24.85 -29.85 12.30
CA LYS A 80 -25.09 -31.21 12.72
C LYS A 80 -26.59 -31.51 12.89
N GLU A 81 -27.01 -32.61 12.36
CA GLU A 81 -28.38 -33.08 12.49
C GLU A 81 -28.48 -34.23 13.48
N VAL A 82 -29.40 -34.15 14.44
CA VAL A 82 -29.60 -35.20 15.46
C VAL A 82 -31.07 -35.55 15.60
N VAL A 83 -31.38 -36.83 15.56
CA VAL A 83 -32.78 -37.31 15.71
C VAL A 83 -33.22 -37.25 17.17
N VAL A 84 -34.42 -36.76 17.44
CA VAL A 84 -35.01 -36.65 18.78
C VAL A 84 -35.55 -38.01 19.20
N ASP A 85 -34.80 -38.76 19.99
CA ASP A 85 -35.14 -40.06 20.55
C ASP A 85 -35.36 -40.04 22.08
N LYS A 86 -34.91 -38.97 22.74
CA LYS A 86 -34.93 -38.77 24.22
C LYS A 86 -35.06 -37.30 24.60
N GLU A 87 -35.34 -36.98 25.84
CA GLU A 87 -35.51 -35.60 26.34
C GLU A 87 -34.20 -34.82 26.55
N THR A 88 -33.07 -35.52 26.72
CA THR A 88 -31.78 -34.88 26.88
C THR A 88 -30.88 -35.26 25.73
N ILE A 89 -30.55 -34.28 24.86
CA ILE A 89 -29.70 -34.46 23.68
C ILE A 89 -28.57 -33.45 23.74
N SER A 90 -27.42 -33.88 24.21
CA SER A 90 -26.18 -33.10 24.14
C SER A 90 -25.37 -33.54 22.92
N THR A 91 -24.75 -32.60 22.25
CA THR A 91 -23.94 -32.87 21.05
C THR A 91 -22.72 -31.99 21.02
N SER A 92 -21.66 -32.43 20.35
CA SER A 92 -20.49 -31.62 20.04
C SER A 92 -20.53 -31.21 18.57
N LEU A 93 -20.12 -29.99 18.28
CA LEU A 93 -19.94 -29.49 16.92
C LEU A 93 -18.44 -29.51 16.59
N GLU A 94 -18.13 -29.92 15.38
CA GLU A 94 -16.77 -29.83 14.84
C GLU A 94 -16.59 -28.46 14.18
N GLU A 95 -15.41 -27.82 14.40
CA GLU A 95 -15.08 -26.60 13.66
C GLU A 95 -15.17 -26.87 12.16
N SER A 96 -15.83 -25.98 11.44
CA SER A 96 -15.85 -26.06 9.99
C SER A 96 -14.46 -25.71 9.48
N SER A 97 -13.81 -26.68 8.85
CA SER A 97 -12.54 -26.44 8.12
C SER A 97 -12.76 -25.64 6.82
N GLU A 98 -14.03 -25.29 6.50
CA GLU A 98 -14.38 -24.62 5.27
C GLU A 98 -14.12 -23.10 5.35
N ALA A 99 -12.95 -22.66 4.89
CA ALA A 99 -12.71 -21.27 4.47
C ALA A 99 -13.73 -20.73 3.42
N LEU A 100 -14.64 -21.57 2.96
CA LEU A 100 -15.62 -21.33 1.91
C LEU A 100 -16.94 -20.73 2.44
N ASP A 101 -17.29 -20.94 3.71
CA ASP A 101 -18.43 -20.27 4.37
C ASP A 101 -18.06 -18.89 4.95
N GLU A 102 -16.82 -18.47 4.77
CA GLU A 102 -16.34 -17.14 5.16
C GLU A 102 -17.20 -16.06 4.50
N ILE A 103 -17.71 -15.12 5.31
CA ILE A 103 -18.50 -13.99 4.83
C ILE A 103 -17.56 -12.88 4.37
N VAL A 104 -17.61 -12.56 3.08
CA VAL A 104 -16.82 -11.47 2.49
C VAL A 104 -17.70 -10.24 2.25
N VAL A 105 -17.13 -9.06 2.50
CA VAL A 105 -17.78 -7.79 2.19
C VAL A 105 -17.60 -7.49 0.70
N ILE A 106 -18.68 -7.33 -0.03
CA ILE A 106 -18.66 -7.02 -1.47
C ILE A 106 -19.68 -5.93 -1.78
N GLY A 107 -19.22 -4.81 -2.25
CA GLY A 107 -20.10 -3.71 -2.62
C GLY A 107 -20.94 -3.24 -1.43
N TYR A 108 -22.18 -3.04 -1.65
CA TYR A 108 -23.15 -2.58 -0.64
C TYR A 108 -23.79 -3.75 0.14
N GLY A 109 -23.03 -4.84 0.38
CA GLY A 109 -23.54 -6.02 1.09
C GLY A 109 -22.44 -7.02 1.45
N THR A 110 -22.87 -8.18 1.96
CA THR A 110 -22.00 -9.31 2.27
C THR A 110 -22.43 -10.54 1.49
N GLN A 111 -21.50 -11.42 1.14
CA GLN A 111 -21.77 -12.72 0.50
C GLN A 111 -20.90 -13.80 1.13
N ARG A 112 -21.33 -15.07 1.03
CA ARG A 112 -20.43 -16.18 1.32
C ARG A 112 -19.37 -16.27 0.23
N LYS A 113 -18.14 -16.57 0.60
CA LYS A 113 -17.01 -16.65 -0.34
C LYS A 113 -17.27 -17.62 -1.49
N LYS A 114 -17.94 -18.74 -1.23
CA LYS A 114 -18.33 -19.70 -2.25
C LYS A 114 -19.29 -19.14 -3.33
N GLU A 115 -20.12 -18.16 -2.98
CA GLU A 115 -21.09 -17.53 -3.89
C GLU A 115 -20.50 -16.38 -4.71
N VAL A 116 -19.28 -15.94 -4.37
CA VAL A 116 -18.63 -14.83 -5.07
C VAL A 116 -18.16 -15.25 -6.45
N THR A 117 -18.59 -14.51 -7.48
CA THR A 117 -18.27 -14.78 -8.88
C THR A 117 -17.01 -14.06 -9.40
N GLY A 118 -16.37 -13.26 -8.57
CA GLY A 118 -15.16 -12.50 -8.92
C GLY A 118 -13.92 -12.92 -8.15
N ALA A 119 -12.76 -12.35 -8.57
CA ALA A 119 -11.47 -12.55 -7.91
C ALA A 119 -11.39 -11.70 -6.63
N VAL A 120 -11.69 -12.31 -5.48
CA VAL A 120 -11.63 -11.67 -4.16
C VAL A 120 -10.69 -12.41 -3.24
N SER A 121 -9.76 -11.67 -2.63
CA SER A 121 -8.85 -12.21 -1.61
C SER A 121 -9.17 -11.58 -0.26
N VAL A 122 -9.02 -12.36 0.82
CA VAL A 122 -9.30 -11.93 2.19
C VAL A 122 -8.05 -12.07 3.05
N VAL A 123 -7.74 -11.06 3.86
CA VAL A 123 -6.72 -11.11 4.91
C VAL A 123 -7.42 -10.92 6.24
N SER A 124 -7.28 -11.91 7.14
CA SER A 124 -7.92 -11.93 8.45
C SER A 124 -7.22 -11.04 9.49
N SER A 125 -7.94 -10.71 10.57
CA SER A 125 -7.37 -10.00 11.72
C SER A 125 -6.19 -10.76 12.34
N GLU A 126 -6.23 -12.07 12.38
CA GLU A 126 -5.16 -12.92 12.92
C GLU A 126 -3.86 -12.72 12.15
N THR A 127 -3.89 -12.75 10.81
CA THR A 127 -2.72 -12.47 9.95
C THR A 127 -2.13 -11.09 10.25
N ILE A 128 -3.00 -10.06 10.36
CA ILE A 128 -2.58 -8.68 10.65
C ILE A 128 -1.97 -8.57 12.06
N GLU A 129 -2.59 -9.20 13.04
CA GLU A 129 -2.10 -9.20 14.42
C GLU A 129 -0.77 -9.92 14.57
N ASN A 130 -0.52 -10.98 13.82
CA ASN A 130 0.73 -11.72 13.83
C ASN A 130 1.88 -10.95 13.19
N LEU A 131 1.61 -10.18 12.13
CA LEU A 131 2.62 -9.37 11.44
C LEU A 131 3.07 -8.12 12.21
N LYS A 132 2.21 -7.57 13.12
CA LYS A 132 2.45 -6.32 13.86
C LYS A 132 2.95 -5.16 12.98
N PRO A 133 2.33 -4.88 11.85
CA PRO A 133 2.79 -3.83 10.96
C PRO A 133 2.59 -2.46 11.60
N THR A 134 3.49 -1.52 11.34
CA THR A 134 3.29 -0.11 11.72
C THR A 134 2.29 0.58 10.80
N ARG A 135 2.13 0.08 9.58
CA ARG A 135 1.16 0.51 8.55
C ARG A 135 0.43 -0.69 7.96
N ILE A 136 -0.84 -0.49 7.61
CA ILE A 136 -1.72 -1.55 7.08
C ILE A 136 -1.19 -2.15 5.77
N GLU A 137 -0.61 -1.32 4.91
CA GLU A 137 -0.08 -1.75 3.62
C GLU A 137 0.97 -2.86 3.80
N GLN A 138 1.78 -2.79 4.85
CA GLN A 138 2.79 -3.81 5.14
C GLN A 138 2.18 -5.20 5.43
N ALA A 139 0.94 -5.22 5.93
CA ALA A 139 0.21 -6.46 6.19
C ALA A 139 -0.36 -7.11 4.92
N LEU A 140 -0.43 -6.37 3.81
CA LEU A 140 -0.97 -6.88 2.54
C LEU A 140 0.11 -7.42 1.60
N GLN A 141 1.36 -6.95 1.75
CA GLN A 141 2.45 -7.31 0.84
C GLN A 141 2.66 -8.83 0.83
N GLY A 142 2.50 -9.48 -0.34
CA GLY A 142 2.65 -10.93 -0.55
C GLY A 142 1.67 -11.84 0.21
N GLN A 143 0.72 -11.28 0.98
CA GLN A 143 -0.41 -12.05 1.53
C GLN A 143 -1.49 -12.30 0.46
N VAL A 144 -1.54 -11.44 -0.55
CA VAL A 144 -2.55 -11.45 -1.59
C VAL A 144 -1.89 -11.53 -2.96
N ALA A 145 -2.18 -12.59 -3.73
CA ALA A 145 -1.73 -12.70 -5.11
C ALA A 145 -2.28 -11.51 -5.94
N GLY A 146 -1.46 -10.97 -6.85
CA GLY A 146 -1.81 -9.82 -7.69
C GLY A 146 -1.64 -8.46 -7.02
N VAL A 147 -1.23 -8.41 -5.75
CA VAL A 147 -0.98 -7.15 -5.02
C VAL A 147 0.52 -6.96 -4.81
N ASN A 148 1.06 -5.91 -5.41
CA ASN A 148 2.44 -5.49 -5.21
C ASN A 148 2.49 -4.17 -4.43
N ILE A 149 3.29 -4.12 -3.38
CA ILE A 149 3.45 -2.96 -2.51
C ILE A 149 4.91 -2.58 -2.45
N THR A 150 5.21 -1.34 -2.82
CA THR A 150 6.54 -0.77 -2.73
C THR A 150 6.53 0.41 -1.75
N ALA A 151 7.48 0.42 -0.83
CA ALA A 151 7.64 1.56 0.06
C ALA A 151 8.22 2.75 -0.73
N SER A 152 7.65 3.93 -0.60
CA SER A 152 8.25 5.14 -1.17
C SER A 152 9.52 5.55 -0.43
N SER A 153 9.63 5.13 0.84
CA SER A 153 10.78 5.34 1.73
C SER A 153 10.63 4.41 2.94
N GLY A 154 11.74 4.00 3.55
CA GLY A 154 11.77 3.30 4.84
C GLY A 154 11.65 4.23 6.06
N ALA A 155 11.55 5.54 5.87
CA ALA A 155 11.43 6.51 6.95
C ALA A 155 10.10 6.38 7.72
N PRO A 156 10.06 6.78 9.01
CA PRO A 156 8.85 6.71 9.80
C PRO A 156 7.66 7.44 9.17
N GLY A 157 6.51 6.76 9.10
CA GLY A 157 5.29 7.31 8.54
C GLY A 157 5.31 7.57 7.03
N ALA A 158 6.30 7.07 6.29
CA ALA A 158 6.35 7.18 4.82
C ALA A 158 5.20 6.39 4.17
N ALA A 159 4.68 6.91 3.07
CA ALA A 159 3.62 6.27 2.29
C ALA A 159 4.14 5.03 1.53
N SER A 160 3.22 4.15 1.17
CA SER A 160 3.49 3.02 0.28
C SER A 160 2.65 3.15 -0.99
N ASN A 161 3.20 2.65 -2.10
CA ASN A 161 2.49 2.54 -3.36
C ASN A 161 1.88 1.15 -3.46
N ILE A 162 0.57 1.07 -3.65
CA ILE A 162 -0.16 -0.19 -3.81
C ILE A 162 -0.53 -0.36 -5.27
N ARG A 163 -0.20 -1.48 -5.86
CA ARG A 163 -0.54 -1.83 -7.24
C ARG A 163 -1.29 -3.15 -7.25
N ILE A 164 -2.44 -3.18 -7.92
CA ILE A 164 -3.23 -4.38 -8.13
C ILE A 164 -3.18 -4.73 -9.61
N ARG A 165 -2.56 -5.88 -9.95
CA ARG A 165 -2.40 -6.35 -11.32
C ARG A 165 -1.70 -5.32 -12.22
N GLY A 166 -0.56 -4.78 -11.74
CA GLY A 166 0.34 -3.92 -12.50
C GLY A 166 -0.02 -2.44 -12.57
N ILE A 167 0.63 -1.72 -13.50
CA ILE A 167 0.47 -0.29 -13.75
C ILE A 167 -0.47 -0.11 -14.94
N SER A 168 -1.56 0.61 -14.75
CA SER A 168 -2.64 0.73 -15.73
C SER A 168 -2.84 2.13 -16.28
N THR A 169 -2.23 3.14 -15.66
CA THR A 169 -2.34 4.54 -16.09
C THR A 169 -1.03 5.28 -15.85
N ASN A 170 -0.79 6.32 -16.63
CA ASN A 170 0.33 7.24 -16.38
C ASN A 170 0.08 8.19 -15.19
N GLY A 171 -1.11 8.12 -14.59
CA GLY A 171 -1.52 8.90 -13.41
C GLY A 171 -1.45 8.10 -12.10
N ASN A 172 -2.47 8.28 -11.26
CA ASN A 172 -2.58 7.61 -9.96
C ASN A 172 -3.08 6.17 -10.12
N ASN A 173 -2.21 5.21 -9.87
CA ASN A 173 -2.48 3.76 -9.94
C ASN A 173 -2.92 3.13 -8.61
N ASN A 174 -3.03 3.89 -7.52
CA ASN A 174 -3.44 3.33 -6.24
C ASN A 174 -4.89 2.83 -6.29
N PRO A 175 -5.24 1.73 -5.62
CA PRO A 175 -6.61 1.24 -5.54
C PRO A 175 -7.52 2.22 -4.78
N LEU A 176 -8.81 2.01 -4.88
CA LEU A 176 -9.77 2.66 -3.98
C LEU A 176 -9.75 1.94 -2.63
N ILE A 177 -9.58 2.68 -1.55
CA ILE A 177 -9.56 2.13 -0.19
C ILE A 177 -10.78 2.62 0.56
N LEU A 178 -11.53 1.68 1.13
CA LEU A 178 -12.68 1.97 1.98
C LEU A 178 -12.49 1.35 3.37
N VAL A 179 -12.69 2.17 4.40
CA VAL A 179 -12.71 1.73 5.80
C VAL A 179 -14.13 1.89 6.33
N ASP A 180 -14.77 0.78 6.69
CA ASP A 180 -16.19 0.71 7.07
C ASP A 180 -17.10 1.39 6.03
N GLY A 181 -16.72 1.28 4.76
CA GLY A 181 -17.40 1.90 3.61
C GLY A 181 -17.00 3.34 3.31
N ASN A 182 -16.27 4.05 4.20
CA ASN A 182 -15.81 5.41 3.98
C ASN A 182 -14.51 5.44 3.17
N VAL A 183 -14.42 6.28 2.15
CA VAL A 183 -13.23 6.42 1.29
C VAL A 183 -12.08 7.05 2.09
N ILE A 184 -10.96 6.36 2.18
CA ILE A 184 -9.74 6.82 2.87
C ILE A 184 -8.58 6.79 1.87
N GLU A 185 -7.89 7.90 1.67
CA GLU A 185 -6.75 7.98 0.73
C GLU A 185 -5.42 7.59 1.39
N ASP A 186 -5.28 7.84 2.69
CA ASP A 186 -4.06 7.54 3.45
C ASP A 186 -4.37 6.57 4.60
N LEU A 187 -3.84 5.36 4.51
CA LEU A 187 -3.99 4.32 5.52
C LEU A 187 -3.20 4.57 6.81
N SER A 188 -2.32 5.57 6.84
CA SER A 188 -1.61 5.95 8.07
C SER A 188 -2.54 6.36 9.22
N VAL A 189 -3.78 6.72 8.89
CA VAL A 189 -4.78 7.16 9.87
C VAL A 189 -5.52 6.02 10.57
N VAL A 190 -5.37 4.78 10.10
CA VAL A 190 -6.03 3.61 10.69
C VAL A 190 -5.02 2.77 11.44
N ASN A 191 -5.38 2.34 12.65
CA ASN A 191 -4.54 1.43 13.42
C ASN A 191 -4.73 -0.02 12.94
N PRO A 192 -3.66 -0.77 12.58
CA PRO A 192 -3.77 -2.17 12.17
C PRO A 192 -4.47 -3.07 13.18
N SER A 193 -4.29 -2.84 14.48
CA SER A 193 -4.95 -3.63 15.55
C SER A 193 -6.47 -3.48 15.59
N ASP A 194 -7.02 -2.43 14.97
CA ASP A 194 -8.46 -2.17 14.89
C ASP A 194 -9.16 -2.93 13.75
N ILE A 195 -8.42 -3.66 12.93
CA ILE A 195 -8.95 -4.29 11.71
C ILE A 195 -9.48 -5.70 12.02
N GLU A 196 -10.67 -6.00 11.53
CA GLU A 196 -11.31 -7.32 11.53
C GLU A 196 -10.95 -8.11 10.28
N SER A 197 -11.03 -7.46 9.09
CA SER A 197 -10.67 -8.09 7.83
C SER A 197 -10.33 -7.07 6.76
N ILE A 198 -9.54 -7.50 5.77
CA ILE A 198 -9.26 -6.75 4.56
C ILE A 198 -9.65 -7.60 3.36
N ASN A 199 -10.57 -7.11 2.52
CA ASN A 199 -10.98 -7.75 1.29
C ASN A 199 -10.44 -6.97 0.10
N VAL A 200 -9.82 -7.67 -0.86
CA VAL A 200 -9.24 -7.08 -2.06
C VAL A 200 -9.99 -7.56 -3.29
N LEU A 201 -10.65 -6.64 -4.00
CA LEU A 201 -11.34 -6.90 -5.25
C LEU A 201 -10.43 -6.52 -6.42
N LYS A 202 -10.12 -7.48 -7.29
CA LYS A 202 -9.07 -7.34 -8.30
C LYS A 202 -9.58 -7.27 -9.75
N ASP A 203 -10.84 -7.62 -9.98
CA ASP A 203 -11.46 -7.84 -11.28
C ASP A 203 -12.66 -6.92 -11.57
N ALA A 204 -13.49 -7.29 -12.55
CA ALA A 204 -14.67 -6.53 -12.96
C ALA A 204 -15.69 -6.32 -11.83
N THR A 205 -15.71 -7.14 -10.78
CA THR A 205 -16.62 -6.97 -9.62
C THR A 205 -16.34 -5.70 -8.82
N ALA A 206 -15.13 -5.15 -8.91
CA ALA A 206 -14.78 -3.83 -8.36
C ALA A 206 -15.62 -2.69 -8.99
N GLY A 207 -16.23 -2.91 -10.16
CA GLY A 207 -17.06 -1.95 -10.87
C GLY A 207 -18.27 -1.44 -10.10
N ILE A 208 -18.78 -2.18 -9.10
CA ILE A 208 -19.87 -1.71 -8.23
C ILE A 208 -19.49 -0.43 -7.45
N TYR A 209 -18.19 -0.20 -7.19
CA TYR A 209 -17.66 1.01 -6.55
C TYR A 209 -17.41 2.16 -7.53
N GLY A 210 -17.64 1.92 -8.81
CA GLY A 210 -17.61 2.91 -9.88
C GLY A 210 -16.20 3.30 -10.30
N VAL A 211 -16.11 4.46 -10.90
CA VAL A 211 -14.92 4.98 -11.59
C VAL A 211 -13.67 5.08 -10.72
N ARG A 212 -13.80 5.17 -9.41
CA ARG A 212 -12.68 5.19 -8.49
C ARG A 212 -12.12 3.78 -8.21
N GLY A 213 -12.90 2.71 -8.53
CA GLY A 213 -12.51 1.32 -8.38
C GLY A 213 -11.73 0.72 -9.55
N ALA A 214 -11.39 1.49 -10.58
CA ALA A 214 -10.70 1.00 -11.77
C ALA A 214 -9.36 0.29 -11.48
N ASN A 215 -8.58 0.79 -10.53
CA ASN A 215 -7.30 0.17 -10.12
C ASN A 215 -7.46 -0.92 -9.05
N GLY A 216 -8.69 -1.46 -8.87
CA GLY A 216 -9.04 -2.39 -7.81
C GLY A 216 -9.55 -1.68 -6.54
N VAL A 217 -10.09 -2.46 -5.61
CA VAL A 217 -10.69 -1.95 -4.38
C VAL A 217 -10.19 -2.73 -3.17
N ILE A 218 -9.81 -2.02 -2.12
CA ILE A 218 -9.45 -2.59 -0.82
C ILE A 218 -10.53 -2.18 0.18
N LEU A 219 -11.22 -3.17 0.75
CA LEU A 219 -12.26 -3.00 1.75
C LEU A 219 -11.73 -3.41 3.10
N ILE A 220 -11.64 -2.47 4.00
CA ILE A 220 -11.19 -2.66 5.38
C ILE A 220 -12.42 -2.60 6.28
N THR A 221 -12.67 -3.68 7.01
CA THR A 221 -13.68 -3.73 8.06
C THR A 221 -12.99 -3.60 9.41
N THR A 222 -13.43 -2.67 10.24
CA THR A 222 -12.86 -2.52 11.59
C THR A 222 -13.64 -3.35 12.61
N LYS A 223 -12.96 -3.80 13.67
CA LYS A 223 -13.56 -4.53 14.78
C LYS A 223 -14.74 -3.75 15.36
N SER A 224 -15.87 -4.41 15.50
CA SER A 224 -17.12 -3.87 16.04
C SER A 224 -17.61 -4.72 17.21
N GLY A 225 -18.43 -4.15 18.08
CA GLY A 225 -19.11 -4.93 19.11
C GLY A 225 -20.10 -5.91 18.49
N ARG A 226 -20.18 -7.12 19.06
CA ARG A 226 -21.18 -8.12 18.70
C ARG A 226 -22.36 -8.00 19.67
N LYS A 227 -23.58 -8.34 19.21
CA LYS A 227 -24.77 -8.42 20.07
C LYS A 227 -24.59 -9.52 21.11
N ASP A 228 -25.24 -9.36 22.25
CA ASP A 228 -25.24 -10.31 23.37
C ASP A 228 -23.84 -10.78 23.79
N THR A 229 -22.88 -9.86 23.82
CA THR A 229 -21.53 -10.11 24.32
C THR A 229 -21.26 -9.31 25.57
N ASP A 230 -20.56 -9.96 26.49
CA ASP A 230 -20.11 -9.32 27.73
C ASP A 230 -19.09 -8.23 27.47
N PHE A 231 -18.80 -7.50 28.53
CA PHE A 231 -17.81 -6.43 28.53
C PHE A 231 -16.42 -7.05 28.40
N LYS A 232 -15.74 -6.78 27.26
CA LYS A 232 -14.37 -7.25 27.00
C LYS A 232 -13.44 -6.07 26.86
N VAL A 233 -12.28 -6.17 27.51
CA VAL A 233 -11.18 -5.22 27.41
C VAL A 233 -9.97 -5.92 26.82
N VAL A 234 -9.39 -5.35 25.78
CA VAL A 234 -8.18 -5.87 25.14
C VAL A 234 -7.10 -4.80 25.21
N LEU A 235 -5.94 -5.15 25.74
CA LEU A 235 -4.75 -4.32 25.80
C LEU A 235 -3.62 -5.00 25.06
N ASN A 236 -3.05 -4.33 24.07
CA ASN A 236 -1.86 -4.74 23.35
C ASN A 236 -0.74 -3.72 23.57
N TYR A 237 0.45 -4.19 23.82
CA TYR A 237 1.64 -3.35 23.93
C TYR A 237 2.83 -4.01 23.30
N TYR A 238 3.61 -3.25 22.56
CA TYR A 238 4.94 -3.69 22.15
C TYR A 238 5.94 -2.54 22.19
N THR A 239 7.19 -2.90 22.37
CA THR A 239 8.33 -2.01 22.25
C THR A 239 9.51 -2.74 21.63
N GLY A 240 10.43 -1.99 21.06
CA GLY A 240 11.62 -2.56 20.45
C GLY A 240 12.50 -1.53 19.79
N PHE A 241 13.41 -2.00 18.99
CA PHE A 241 14.35 -1.13 18.29
C PHE A 241 14.46 -1.50 16.81
N GLN A 242 14.83 -0.50 16.03
CA GLN A 242 15.03 -0.56 14.60
C GLN A 242 16.48 -0.22 14.27
N GLN A 243 17.03 -0.88 13.25
CA GLN A 243 18.37 -0.61 12.74
C GLN A 243 18.40 -0.75 11.21
N THR A 244 19.45 -0.26 10.55
CA THR A 244 19.59 -0.45 9.10
C THR A 244 19.73 -1.94 8.77
N THR A 245 19.14 -2.33 7.63
CA THR A 245 19.27 -3.71 7.11
C THR A 245 20.65 -3.97 6.53
N ARG A 246 21.24 -2.95 5.90
CA ARG A 246 22.51 -3.02 5.20
C ARG A 246 23.15 -1.63 5.08
N LYS A 247 24.46 -1.58 4.92
CA LYS A 247 25.24 -0.43 4.47
C LYS A 247 25.83 -0.73 3.08
N ILE A 248 26.05 0.30 2.30
CA ILE A 248 26.79 0.20 1.03
C ILE A 248 28.28 0.24 1.35
N PRO A 249 29.07 -0.75 0.91
CA PRO A 249 30.50 -0.75 1.19
C PRO A 249 31.19 0.40 0.43
N LEU A 250 31.71 1.38 1.16
CA LEU A 250 32.44 2.55 0.64
C LEU A 250 33.94 2.44 0.92
N LEU A 251 34.73 3.20 0.13
CA LEU A 251 36.15 3.32 0.34
C LEU A 251 36.43 4.04 1.68
N ASN A 252 37.40 3.53 2.43
CA ASN A 252 37.95 4.22 3.57
C ASN A 252 38.86 5.40 3.13
N ALA A 253 39.37 6.21 4.08
CA ALA A 253 40.13 7.43 3.72
C ALA A 253 41.41 7.12 2.94
N THR A 254 42.12 6.04 3.27
CA THR A 254 43.33 5.61 2.57
C THR A 254 43.02 5.15 1.14
N GLU A 255 42.04 4.26 0.97
CA GLU A 255 41.60 3.76 -0.33
C GLU A 255 41.06 4.87 -1.22
N TYR A 256 40.19 5.74 -0.63
CA TYR A 256 39.66 6.92 -1.31
C TYR A 256 40.78 7.86 -1.81
N ALA A 257 41.74 8.16 -0.96
CA ALA A 257 42.85 9.06 -1.32
C ALA A 257 43.74 8.46 -2.43
N LEU A 258 43.99 7.16 -2.39
CA LEU A 258 44.71 6.45 -3.45
C LEU A 258 43.99 6.55 -4.78
N LEU A 259 42.65 6.29 -4.76
CA LEU A 259 41.81 6.35 -5.98
C LEU A 259 41.76 7.80 -6.53
N ALA A 260 41.59 8.79 -5.65
CA ALA A 260 41.58 10.21 -6.04
C ALA A 260 42.94 10.64 -6.63
N ASN A 261 44.04 10.26 -6.00
CA ASN A 261 45.40 10.53 -6.54
C ASN A 261 45.61 9.94 -7.92
N GLU A 262 45.14 8.71 -8.15
CA GLU A 262 45.19 8.04 -9.45
C GLU A 262 44.35 8.79 -10.51
N ALA A 263 43.15 9.23 -10.14
CA ALA A 263 42.25 9.96 -11.05
C ALA A 263 42.90 11.32 -11.48
N PHE A 264 43.53 12.05 -10.56
CA PHE A 264 44.22 13.30 -10.86
C PHE A 264 45.52 13.05 -11.67
N ALA A 265 46.29 12.03 -11.30
CA ALA A 265 47.52 11.66 -12.03
C ALA A 265 47.20 11.22 -13.47
N ALA A 266 46.07 10.49 -13.70
CA ALA A 266 45.65 10.07 -15.03
C ALA A 266 45.36 11.26 -15.99
N ASN A 267 45.11 12.44 -15.46
CA ASN A 267 44.88 13.68 -16.22
C ASN A 267 46.04 14.67 -16.09
N ALA A 268 47.19 14.21 -15.63
CA ALA A 268 48.38 15.02 -15.39
C ALA A 268 48.18 16.22 -14.43
N GLU A 269 47.22 16.10 -13.50
CA GLU A 269 46.91 17.09 -12.48
C GLU A 269 47.70 16.79 -11.18
N THR A 270 47.84 17.81 -10.32
CA THR A 270 48.47 17.64 -9.02
C THR A 270 47.64 16.76 -8.11
N ILE A 271 48.26 15.69 -7.55
CA ILE A 271 47.57 14.77 -6.65
C ILE A 271 47.08 15.48 -5.38
N PRO A 272 45.83 15.27 -4.97
CA PRO A 272 45.26 15.97 -3.81
C PRO A 272 45.76 15.45 -2.46
N PHE A 273 46.23 14.19 -2.37
CA PHE A 273 46.64 13.55 -1.13
C PHE A 273 48.07 13.00 -1.18
N PRO A 274 49.12 13.84 -1.05
CA PRO A 274 50.49 13.36 -1.15
C PRO A 274 50.91 12.44 0.02
N ASN A 275 50.28 12.55 1.19
CA ASN A 275 50.58 11.79 2.41
C ASN A 275 49.51 10.76 2.77
N VAL A 276 49.26 9.85 1.88
CA VAL A 276 48.16 8.86 2.06
C VAL A 276 48.33 7.98 3.30
N GLY A 277 49.60 7.64 3.67
CA GLY A 277 49.87 6.75 4.80
C GLY A 277 49.44 7.28 6.17
N SER A 278 49.09 8.57 6.31
CA SER A 278 48.62 9.16 7.56
C SER A 278 47.12 9.22 7.73
N LEU A 279 46.33 8.81 6.72
CA LEU A 279 44.87 9.01 6.70
C LEU A 279 44.08 7.94 7.46
N GLY A 280 44.62 6.68 7.52
CA GLY A 280 43.93 5.58 8.19
C GLY A 280 42.57 5.24 7.57
N GLU A 281 41.62 4.87 8.42
CA GLU A 281 40.24 4.54 7.98
C GLU A 281 39.38 5.77 7.68
N GLY A 282 39.66 6.88 8.39
CA GLY A 282 38.88 8.13 8.25
C GLY A 282 37.44 8.03 8.80
N THR A 283 36.52 8.74 8.18
CA THR A 283 35.11 8.83 8.62
C THR A 283 34.22 7.88 7.81
N ASP A 284 33.58 6.88 8.46
CA ASP A 284 32.47 6.18 7.92
C ASP A 284 31.18 7.01 8.12
N TRP A 285 30.82 7.79 7.10
CA TRP A 285 29.66 8.66 7.16
C TRP A 285 28.33 7.90 7.33
N GLN A 286 28.24 6.62 6.95
CA GLN A 286 27.08 5.80 7.17
C GLN A 286 26.93 5.43 8.66
N ASP A 287 28.04 5.16 9.37
CA ASP A 287 28.02 4.93 10.83
C ASP A 287 27.62 6.18 11.61
N GLU A 288 27.95 7.35 11.08
CA GLU A 288 27.56 8.61 11.69
C GLU A 288 26.06 8.90 11.53
N VAL A 289 25.46 8.60 10.38
CA VAL A 289 24.03 8.89 10.13
C VAL A 289 23.08 7.81 10.60
N PHE A 290 23.46 6.51 10.53
CA PHE A 290 22.60 5.43 10.99
C PHE A 290 22.72 5.23 12.50
N LYS A 291 21.57 5.23 13.18
CA LYS A 291 21.49 4.99 14.64
C LYS A 291 20.35 4.01 14.92
N ASN A 292 20.49 3.27 16.02
CA ASN A 292 19.38 2.44 16.52
C ASN A 292 18.22 3.34 16.95
N ALA A 293 17.02 3.00 16.54
CA ALA A 293 15.83 3.80 16.74
C ALA A 293 14.75 3.05 17.51
N LEU A 294 14.09 3.71 18.45
CA LEU A 294 13.01 3.14 19.25
C LEU A 294 11.71 3.08 18.45
N VAL A 295 10.96 2.00 18.67
CA VAL A 295 9.54 1.89 18.27
C VAL A 295 8.72 1.34 19.44
N ARG A 296 7.52 1.90 19.67
CA ARG A 296 6.57 1.42 20.67
C ARG A 296 5.14 1.70 20.24
N SER A 297 4.24 0.79 20.58
CA SER A 297 2.80 0.93 20.38
C SER A 297 2.03 0.44 21.60
N MET A 298 0.92 1.09 21.86
CA MET A 298 -0.04 0.69 22.87
C MET A 298 -1.44 0.83 22.27
N ASP A 299 -2.22 -0.25 22.34
CA ASP A 299 -3.57 -0.32 21.84
C ASP A 299 -4.52 -0.80 22.92
N PHE A 300 -5.63 -0.11 23.09
CA PHE A 300 -6.65 -0.43 24.06
C PHE A 300 -8.01 -0.48 23.35
N THR A 301 -8.78 -1.55 23.58
CA THR A 301 -10.10 -1.70 22.96
C THR A 301 -11.09 -2.23 23.99
N ILE A 302 -12.29 -1.64 23.99
CA ILE A 302 -13.45 -2.05 24.77
C ILE A 302 -14.55 -2.46 23.81
N ASN A 303 -15.13 -3.63 24.03
CA ASN A 303 -16.27 -4.13 23.28
C ASN A 303 -17.39 -4.55 24.24
N LYS A 304 -18.65 -4.27 23.88
CA LYS A 304 -19.84 -4.81 24.56
C LYS A 304 -21.02 -4.86 23.61
N GLY A 305 -21.92 -5.77 23.84
CA GLY A 305 -23.20 -5.86 23.16
C GLY A 305 -24.36 -6.21 24.08
N THR A 306 -25.50 -5.69 23.75
CA THR A 306 -26.80 -6.09 24.29
C THR A 306 -27.61 -6.69 23.17
N GLU A 307 -28.81 -7.22 23.45
CA GLU A 307 -29.73 -7.75 22.45
C GLU A 307 -29.99 -6.80 21.26
N LYS A 308 -30.05 -5.48 21.51
CA LYS A 308 -30.41 -4.46 20.51
C LYS A 308 -29.27 -3.57 20.06
N SER A 309 -28.20 -3.51 20.82
CA SER A 309 -27.13 -2.54 20.59
C SER A 309 -25.77 -3.17 20.82
N SER A 310 -24.78 -2.74 20.04
CA SER A 310 -23.38 -3.11 20.25
C SER A 310 -22.48 -1.90 20.06
N TYR A 311 -21.36 -1.85 20.81
CA TYR A 311 -20.37 -0.81 20.65
C TYR A 311 -18.94 -1.34 20.80
N SER A 312 -18.03 -0.64 20.13
CA SER A 312 -16.59 -0.82 20.24
C SER A 312 -15.92 0.52 20.38
N LEU A 313 -15.08 0.69 21.39
CA LEU A 313 -14.26 1.87 21.60
C LEU A 313 -12.80 1.45 21.57
N GLY A 314 -12.00 2.05 20.69
CA GLY A 314 -10.57 1.84 20.56
C GLY A 314 -9.77 3.10 20.81
N ALA A 315 -8.60 2.96 21.45
CA ALA A 315 -7.60 4.01 21.59
C ALA A 315 -6.22 3.42 21.32
N SER A 316 -5.41 4.10 20.50
CA SER A 316 -4.06 3.63 20.21
C SER A 316 -3.06 4.76 20.15
N HIS A 317 -1.80 4.46 20.48
CA HIS A 317 -0.67 5.36 20.35
C HIS A 317 0.54 4.63 19.80
N LEU A 318 1.11 5.12 18.70
CA LEU A 318 2.36 4.67 18.08
C LEU A 318 3.40 5.79 18.16
N ASP A 319 4.62 5.44 18.55
CA ASP A 319 5.79 6.33 18.53
C ASP A 319 6.96 5.59 17.87
N GLN A 320 7.37 6.04 16.68
CA GLN A 320 8.40 5.44 15.85
C GLN A 320 9.47 6.46 15.51
N TYR A 321 10.71 6.19 15.89
CA TYR A 321 11.87 7.00 15.54
C TYR A 321 12.56 6.46 14.29
N GLY A 322 13.18 7.35 13.52
CA GLY A 322 13.93 6.98 12.31
C GLY A 322 15.35 6.49 12.62
N ILE A 323 15.82 5.56 11.82
CA ILE A 323 17.20 5.05 11.88
C ILE A 323 18.22 6.07 11.34
N VAL A 324 17.77 7.10 10.62
CA VAL A 324 18.57 8.25 10.19
C VAL A 324 18.09 9.49 10.94
N GLY A 325 19.02 10.21 11.59
CA GLY A 325 18.76 11.47 12.27
C GLY A 325 17.78 11.37 13.46
N ALA A 326 17.54 10.19 14.01
CA ALA A 326 16.77 9.87 15.23
C ALA A 326 15.70 10.92 15.64
N GLY A 327 16.04 11.94 16.42
CA GLY A 327 15.12 12.98 16.89
C GLY A 327 14.58 13.94 15.82
N LYS A 328 15.21 13.99 14.64
CA LYS A 328 14.81 14.79 13.47
C LYS A 328 13.94 14.01 12.47
N SER A 329 13.88 12.68 12.63
CA SER A 329 13.03 11.81 11.86
C SER A 329 12.18 10.96 12.83
N ASN A 330 10.90 11.23 12.93
CA ASN A 330 9.98 10.42 13.74
C ASN A 330 8.53 10.54 13.26
N PHE A 331 7.74 9.55 13.65
CA PHE A 331 6.31 9.51 13.38
C PHE A 331 5.56 9.11 14.65
N LYS A 332 4.57 9.91 15.03
CA LYS A 332 3.65 9.62 16.13
C LYS A 332 2.23 9.59 15.59
N ARG A 333 1.44 8.62 16.03
CA ARG A 333 0.03 8.51 15.70
C ARG A 333 -0.76 8.21 16.97
N THR A 334 -1.79 9.00 17.21
CA THR A 334 -2.82 8.72 18.23
C THR A 334 -4.15 8.56 17.52
N THR A 335 -4.82 7.43 17.72
CA THR A 335 -6.11 7.13 17.10
C THR A 335 -7.15 6.85 18.17
N LEU A 336 -8.34 7.42 18.00
CA LEU A 336 -9.54 7.09 18.77
C LEU A 336 -10.60 6.59 17.81
N LYS A 337 -11.15 5.41 18.06
CA LYS A 337 -12.18 4.77 17.24
C LYS A 337 -13.44 4.54 18.05
N PHE A 338 -14.59 4.77 17.43
CA PHE A 338 -15.89 4.45 17.99
C PHE A 338 -16.80 3.84 16.93
N ASN A 339 -17.23 2.60 17.17
CA ASN A 339 -18.23 1.92 16.37
C ASN A 339 -19.46 1.64 17.26
N PHE A 340 -20.63 1.96 16.73
CA PHE A 340 -21.89 1.74 17.42
C PHE A 340 -22.97 1.28 16.45
N SER A 341 -23.77 0.32 16.88
CA SER A 341 -24.92 -0.21 16.13
C SER A 341 -26.09 -0.41 17.08
N THR A 342 -27.29 0.03 16.69
CA THR A 342 -28.51 -0.16 17.50
C THR A 342 -29.75 -0.29 16.65
N GLU A 343 -30.70 -1.06 17.12
CA GLU A 343 -32.06 -1.09 16.60
C GLU A 343 -32.90 0.00 17.28
N ILE A 344 -33.12 1.12 16.55
CA ILE A 344 -33.96 2.24 17.05
C ILE A 344 -35.44 1.81 17.12
N LEU A 345 -35.90 1.09 16.10
CA LEU A 345 -37.21 0.47 15.98
C LEU A 345 -37.01 -0.96 15.48
N LYS A 346 -38.01 -1.82 15.67
CA LYS A 346 -37.98 -3.24 15.23
C LYS A 346 -37.48 -3.44 13.78
N ASN A 347 -37.72 -2.45 12.92
CA ASN A 347 -37.34 -2.50 11.49
C ASN A 347 -36.32 -1.42 11.09
N LEU A 348 -35.79 -0.63 12.03
CA LEU A 348 -34.86 0.48 11.75
C LEU A 348 -33.58 0.33 12.55
N LYS A 349 -32.48 0.07 11.86
CA LYS A 349 -31.14 -0.06 12.42
C LYS A 349 -30.31 1.18 12.10
N LEU A 350 -29.67 1.73 13.10
CA LEU A 350 -28.65 2.77 13.00
C LEU A 350 -27.26 2.13 13.17
N THR A 351 -26.32 2.46 12.30
CA THR A 351 -24.92 2.14 12.44
C THR A 351 -24.09 3.42 12.38
N THR A 352 -23.05 3.53 13.19
CA THR A 352 -22.08 4.62 13.10
C THR A 352 -20.68 4.09 13.29
N SER A 353 -19.74 4.63 12.53
CA SER A 353 -18.31 4.42 12.67
C SER A 353 -17.64 5.78 12.68
N SER A 354 -16.70 6.00 13.59
CA SER A 354 -15.97 7.27 13.70
C SER A 354 -14.54 6.99 14.12
N ILE A 355 -13.59 7.62 13.42
CA ILE A 355 -12.16 7.54 13.70
C ILE A 355 -11.62 8.95 13.77
N PHE A 356 -11.04 9.32 14.91
CA PHE A 356 -10.20 10.51 15.04
C PHE A 356 -8.75 10.10 15.08
N THR A 357 -7.91 10.72 14.27
CA THR A 357 -6.48 10.46 14.26
C THR A 357 -5.70 11.76 14.25
N ASN A 358 -4.76 11.88 15.19
CA ASN A 358 -3.72 12.88 15.17
C ASN A 358 -2.42 12.21 14.79
N THR A 359 -1.76 12.70 13.73
CA THR A 359 -0.41 12.29 13.36
C THR A 359 0.55 13.47 13.45
N LYS A 360 1.76 13.19 13.92
CA LYS A 360 2.86 14.15 13.95
C LYS A 360 4.09 13.50 13.34
N ARG A 361 4.59 14.08 12.26
CA ARG A 361 5.77 13.61 11.55
C ARG A 361 6.84 14.69 11.53
N LYS A 362 8.06 14.31 11.90
CA LYS A 362 9.27 15.04 11.58
C LYS A 362 10.00 14.29 10.47
N SER A 363 10.51 15.00 9.48
CA SER A 363 11.16 14.38 8.32
C SER A 363 12.44 15.12 7.94
N LEU A 364 13.36 14.34 7.37
CA LEU A 364 14.55 14.82 6.70
C LEU A 364 14.34 14.83 5.19
N SER A 365 15.23 15.42 4.42
CA SER A 365 15.26 15.24 2.97
C SER A 365 15.64 13.79 2.66
N GLU A 366 14.83 13.14 1.84
CA GLU A 366 14.92 11.72 1.50
C GLU A 366 14.85 11.53 -0.02
N ASN A 367 15.47 10.48 -0.53
CA ASN A 367 15.30 9.98 -1.90
C ASN A 367 15.54 11.05 -2.98
N ALA A 368 16.55 11.88 -2.79
CA ALA A 368 16.88 12.98 -3.69
C ALA A 368 18.38 13.30 -3.67
N LEU A 369 18.84 13.94 -4.71
CA LEU A 369 20.19 14.54 -4.71
C LEU A 369 20.33 15.51 -3.55
N GLY A 370 21.42 15.40 -2.80
CA GLY A 370 21.65 16.20 -1.60
C GLY A 370 20.83 15.81 -0.38
N SER A 371 20.12 14.66 -0.40
CA SER A 371 19.52 14.08 0.81
C SER A 371 20.60 13.63 1.80
N VAL A 372 20.22 13.41 3.06
CA VAL A 372 21.17 12.99 4.11
C VAL A 372 21.92 11.71 3.75
N LEU A 373 21.23 10.69 3.21
CA LEU A 373 21.88 9.45 2.79
C LEU A 373 22.72 9.63 1.52
N PHE A 374 22.22 10.39 0.54
CA PHE A 374 23.04 10.76 -0.62
C PHE A 374 24.34 11.43 -0.20
N ASN A 375 24.27 12.38 0.73
CA ASN A 375 25.45 13.07 1.25
C ASN A 375 26.39 12.13 2.02
N ALA A 376 25.84 11.19 2.81
CA ALA A 376 26.64 10.19 3.52
C ALA A 376 27.40 9.23 2.57
N LEU A 377 26.84 8.96 1.38
CA LEU A 377 27.50 8.13 0.36
C LEU A 377 28.58 8.88 -0.42
N ASN A 378 28.43 10.20 -0.61
CA ASN A 378 29.27 11.00 -1.50
C ASN A 378 30.28 11.89 -0.76
N MET A 379 30.14 12.09 0.55
CA MET A 379 31.08 12.89 1.35
C MET A 379 32.42 12.17 1.47
N PRO A 380 33.56 12.85 1.23
CA PRO A 380 34.88 12.24 1.33
C PRO A 380 35.17 11.63 2.70
N ALA A 381 35.67 10.40 2.73
CA ALA A 381 36.06 9.73 3.97
C ALA A 381 37.23 10.39 4.71
N THR A 382 38.02 11.24 4.01
CA THR A 382 39.08 12.03 4.59
C THR A 382 38.60 13.25 5.38
N THR A 383 37.30 13.60 5.27
CA THR A 383 36.71 14.72 6.00
C THR A 383 36.19 14.25 7.34
N SER A 384 36.62 14.85 8.45
CA SER A 384 36.10 14.57 9.80
C SER A 384 34.70 15.14 9.98
N VAL A 385 33.89 14.59 10.91
CA VAL A 385 32.57 15.14 11.23
C VAL A 385 32.66 16.58 11.72
N LYS A 386 33.64 16.85 12.58
CA LYS A 386 33.91 18.16 13.13
C LYS A 386 35.40 18.50 12.98
N ASP A 387 35.69 19.76 12.83
CA ASP A 387 37.07 20.29 12.84
C ASP A 387 37.63 20.33 14.26
N ASP A 388 38.90 20.73 14.37
CA ASP A 388 39.64 20.84 15.65
C ASP A 388 39.04 21.89 16.60
N LEU A 389 38.21 22.79 16.08
CA LEU A 389 37.50 23.82 16.87
C LEU A 389 36.11 23.37 17.32
N GLY A 390 35.71 22.17 16.91
CA GLY A 390 34.41 21.58 17.24
C GLY A 390 33.26 22.03 16.33
N ALA A 391 33.50 22.80 15.28
CA ALA A 391 32.53 23.16 14.25
C ALA A 391 32.36 22.00 13.26
N TYR A 392 31.21 21.90 12.60
CA TYR A 392 31.04 20.89 11.56
C TYR A 392 31.95 21.16 10.37
N SER A 393 32.70 20.14 9.97
CA SER A 393 33.63 20.26 8.84
C SER A 393 32.87 20.56 7.56
N LEU A 394 33.44 21.47 6.76
CA LEU A 394 32.89 21.85 5.47
C LEU A 394 33.21 20.79 4.39
N ALA A 395 32.31 20.54 3.48
CA ALA A 395 32.60 19.76 2.29
C ALA A 395 33.58 20.54 1.37
N PRO A 396 34.43 19.86 0.58
CA PRO A 396 35.25 20.51 -0.43
C PRO A 396 34.40 21.43 -1.33
N THR A 397 34.97 22.61 -1.66
CA THR A 397 34.28 23.62 -2.48
C THR A 397 34.17 23.18 -3.95
N THR A 398 35.17 22.42 -4.41
CA THR A 398 35.27 21.89 -5.79
C THR A 398 35.49 20.38 -5.77
N GLY A 399 35.20 19.72 -6.88
CA GLY A 399 35.46 18.29 -7.02
C GLY A 399 34.44 17.39 -6.32
N VAL A 400 33.45 17.95 -5.62
CA VAL A 400 32.23 17.30 -5.15
C VAL A 400 31.04 18.12 -5.63
N GLY A 401 29.88 17.52 -5.79
CA GLY A 401 28.66 18.24 -6.24
C GLY A 401 28.34 19.44 -5.32
N ILE A 402 27.67 20.47 -5.86
CA ILE A 402 27.22 21.63 -5.09
C ILE A 402 26.18 21.26 -4.02
N GLU A 403 25.53 20.11 -4.18
CA GLU A 403 24.56 19.50 -3.26
C GLU A 403 25.21 18.65 -2.15
N VAL A 404 26.52 18.28 -2.29
CA VAL A 404 27.20 17.44 -1.30
C VAL A 404 27.70 18.30 -0.13
N ILE A 405 27.15 18.03 1.05
CA ILE A 405 27.45 18.73 2.31
C ILE A 405 27.64 17.74 3.45
N ASN A 406 28.14 18.18 4.59
CA ASN A 406 28.25 17.37 5.80
C ASN A 406 26.85 16.86 6.24
N PRO A 407 26.56 15.54 6.19
CA PRO A 407 25.21 15.00 6.45
C PRO A 407 24.79 15.16 7.91
N ILE A 408 25.73 15.24 8.86
CA ILE A 408 25.41 15.45 10.28
C ILE A 408 25.03 16.91 10.50
N ALA A 409 25.80 17.86 9.94
CA ALA A 409 25.44 19.28 9.98
C ALA A 409 24.08 19.54 9.31
N GLN A 410 23.79 18.88 8.18
CA GLN A 410 22.50 18.93 7.50
C GLN A 410 21.38 18.44 8.41
N THR A 411 21.56 17.29 9.06
CA THR A 411 20.56 16.71 9.97
C THR A 411 20.25 17.64 11.14
N GLU A 412 21.29 18.17 11.80
CA GLU A 412 21.11 19.04 12.95
C GLU A 412 20.42 20.37 12.60
N ASN A 413 20.66 20.89 11.41
CA ASN A 413 20.08 22.12 10.91
C ASN A 413 18.72 21.94 10.21
N THR A 414 18.20 20.72 10.14
CA THR A 414 16.88 20.45 9.57
C THR A 414 15.80 20.50 10.66
N PHE A 415 14.79 21.34 10.45
CA PHE A 415 13.62 21.47 11.31
C PHE A 415 12.37 21.47 10.43
N ASN A 416 11.71 20.34 10.35
CA ASN A 416 10.52 20.14 9.53
C ASN A 416 9.51 19.29 10.30
N GLU A 417 8.29 19.78 10.43
CA GLU A 417 7.23 19.12 11.17
C GLU A 417 5.89 19.25 10.44
N GLY A 418 5.18 18.12 10.28
CA GLY A 418 3.82 18.06 9.80
C GLY A 418 2.91 17.48 10.86
N ILE A 419 1.76 18.12 11.08
CA ILE A 419 0.70 17.65 11.99
C ILE A 419 -0.57 17.51 11.17
N VAL A 420 -1.22 16.36 11.26
CA VAL A 420 -2.50 16.08 10.63
C VAL A 420 -3.51 15.69 11.71
N ASP A 421 -4.57 16.46 11.82
CA ASP A 421 -5.76 16.13 12.60
C ASP A 421 -6.84 15.68 11.62
N LYS A 422 -7.22 14.41 11.69
CA LYS A 422 -8.22 13.82 10.79
C LYS A 422 -9.40 13.26 11.57
N PHE A 423 -10.60 13.63 11.15
CA PHE A 423 -11.84 13.06 11.64
C PHE A 423 -12.60 12.43 10.48
N SER A 424 -12.79 11.13 10.52
CA SER A 424 -13.44 10.32 9.49
C SER A 424 -14.58 9.55 10.12
N GLY A 425 -15.70 9.41 9.42
CA GLY A 425 -16.79 8.63 9.97
C GLY A 425 -17.98 8.51 9.03
N GLY A 426 -18.99 7.80 9.52
CA GLY A 426 -20.22 7.59 8.78
C GLY A 426 -21.39 7.22 9.66
N TYR A 427 -22.58 7.49 9.15
CA TYR A 427 -23.88 7.14 9.72
C TYR A 427 -24.66 6.36 8.67
N GLY A 428 -25.13 5.16 9.03
CA GLY A 428 -25.98 4.31 8.19
C GLY A 428 -27.34 4.11 8.84
N LEU A 429 -28.39 4.30 8.06
CA LEU A 429 -29.77 3.95 8.42
C LEU A 429 -30.24 2.86 7.50
N ASN A 430 -30.59 1.71 8.05
CA ASN A 430 -31.20 0.60 7.32
C ASN A 430 -32.63 0.39 7.80
N TYR A 431 -33.60 0.50 6.88
CA TYR A 431 -35.01 0.32 7.15
C TYR A 431 -35.53 -0.90 6.40
N LYS A 432 -35.97 -1.91 7.14
CA LYS A 432 -36.63 -3.12 6.61
C LYS A 432 -38.09 -2.80 6.31
N ILE A 433 -38.43 -2.61 5.05
CA ILE A 433 -39.78 -2.26 4.60
C ILE A 433 -40.70 -3.53 4.64
N THR A 434 -40.19 -4.63 4.10
CA THR A 434 -40.80 -5.97 4.16
C THR A 434 -39.70 -6.99 4.43
N ASP A 435 -40.03 -8.26 4.54
CA ASP A 435 -39.03 -9.33 4.69
C ASP A 435 -38.09 -9.45 3.48
N HIS A 436 -38.49 -8.95 2.32
CA HIS A 436 -37.75 -9.02 1.06
C HIS A 436 -37.23 -7.66 0.57
N LEU A 437 -37.71 -6.55 1.14
CA LEU A 437 -37.37 -5.21 0.66
C LEU A 437 -36.86 -4.37 1.79
N SER A 438 -35.66 -3.79 1.59
CA SER A 438 -35.06 -2.85 2.52
C SER A 438 -34.55 -1.60 1.79
N ALA A 439 -34.54 -0.48 2.50
CA ALA A 439 -33.92 0.77 2.05
C ALA A 439 -32.78 1.13 2.98
N GLU A 440 -31.68 1.59 2.42
CA GLU A 440 -30.51 1.98 3.18
C GLU A 440 -30.00 3.34 2.70
N SER A 441 -29.65 4.21 3.65
CA SER A 441 -28.99 5.47 3.38
C SER A 441 -27.76 5.61 4.27
N ARG A 442 -26.64 6.02 3.67
CA ARG A 442 -25.35 6.22 4.32
C ARG A 442 -24.85 7.63 4.08
N PHE A 443 -24.46 8.31 5.12
CA PHE A 443 -23.72 9.57 5.05
C PHE A 443 -22.33 9.34 5.62
N GLN A 444 -21.31 9.63 4.84
CA GLN A 444 -19.90 9.45 5.21
C GLN A 444 -19.17 10.77 5.01
N PHE A 445 -18.20 11.04 5.87
CA PHE A 445 -17.42 12.27 5.80
C PHE A 445 -15.97 12.05 6.23
N ASN A 446 -15.10 12.87 5.67
CA ASN A 446 -13.72 13.04 6.10
C ASN A 446 -13.42 14.52 6.24
N TYR A 447 -12.83 14.89 7.34
CA TYR A 447 -12.25 16.19 7.57
C TYR A 447 -10.79 16.02 7.97
N ALA A 448 -9.87 16.71 7.31
CA ALA A 448 -8.48 16.74 7.71
C ALA A 448 -7.96 18.18 7.75
N ALA A 449 -7.33 18.54 8.85
CA ALA A 449 -6.54 19.75 9.00
C ALA A 449 -5.06 19.37 8.95
N VAL A 450 -4.34 19.90 7.98
CA VAL A 450 -2.92 19.67 7.78
C VAL A 450 -2.16 20.93 8.09
N ASN A 451 -1.30 20.89 9.10
CA ASN A 451 -0.43 21.97 9.50
C ASN A 451 1.01 21.56 9.27
N SER A 452 1.76 22.35 8.51
CA SER A 452 3.19 22.12 8.28
C SER A 452 3.99 23.33 8.70
N LYS A 453 5.16 23.09 9.28
CA LYS A 453 6.09 24.11 9.72
C LYS A 453 7.51 23.66 9.43
N PHE A 454 8.30 24.54 8.85
CA PHE A 454 9.74 24.36 8.76
C PHE A 454 10.49 25.62 9.23
N TYR A 455 11.73 25.39 9.62
CA TYR A 455 12.65 26.46 9.99
C TYR A 455 14.03 26.13 9.37
N SER A 456 14.62 27.10 8.70
CA SER A 456 15.97 27.03 8.17
C SER A 456 16.83 28.06 8.93
N PRO A 457 17.79 27.59 9.74
CA PRO A 457 18.73 28.46 10.41
C PRO A 457 19.70 29.10 9.40
N GLU A 458 20.49 30.08 9.85
CA GLU A 458 21.65 30.57 9.11
C GLU A 458 22.74 29.53 9.14
N VAL A 459 23.12 29.06 7.95
CA VAL A 459 24.17 28.04 7.81
C VAL A 459 25.05 28.30 6.59
N TYR A 460 26.32 27.95 6.76
CA TYR A 460 27.29 27.93 5.68
C TYR A 460 27.96 26.55 5.62
N TYR A 461 27.70 25.81 4.52
CA TYR A 461 28.25 24.48 4.29
C TYR A 461 29.48 24.44 3.39
N GLY A 462 30.00 25.61 2.99
CA GLY A 462 31.14 25.78 2.08
C GLY A 462 30.82 26.65 0.88
N GLY A 463 31.83 27.07 0.15
CA GLY A 463 31.65 27.93 -1.04
C GLY A 463 30.84 27.24 -2.12
N GLY A 464 29.87 27.96 -2.67
CA GLY A 464 29.05 27.49 -3.80
C GLY A 464 28.03 26.38 -3.50
N LYS A 465 27.79 26.01 -2.22
CA LYS A 465 26.83 24.98 -1.86
C LYS A 465 25.37 25.50 -1.95
N VAL A 466 24.48 24.70 -2.54
CA VAL A 466 23.06 25.09 -2.76
C VAL A 466 22.24 25.22 -1.47
N PHE A 467 22.70 24.64 -0.37
CA PHE A 467 22.00 24.66 0.92
C PHE A 467 22.46 25.80 1.83
N ASN A 468 23.40 26.65 1.38
CA ASN A 468 23.85 27.83 2.14
C ASN A 468 22.66 28.82 2.29
N SER A 469 22.41 29.29 3.50
CA SER A 469 21.56 30.46 3.76
C SER A 469 22.30 31.76 3.87
N VAL A 470 23.66 31.70 4.01
CA VAL A 470 24.58 32.84 4.03
C VAL A 470 25.72 32.64 3.03
N ASN A 471 26.28 33.72 2.52
CA ASN A 471 27.26 33.66 1.41
C ASN A 471 28.70 33.27 1.87
N ASN A 472 29.02 33.49 3.14
CA ASN A 472 30.33 33.19 3.71
C ASN A 472 30.25 33.04 5.24
N LEU A 473 31.31 32.58 5.88
CA LEU A 473 31.34 32.38 7.34
C LEU A 473 31.21 33.69 8.14
N ALA A 474 31.70 34.81 7.63
CA ALA A 474 31.60 36.09 8.34
C ALA A 474 30.13 36.57 8.39
N ALA A 475 29.33 36.22 7.42
CA ALA A 475 27.91 36.56 7.41
C ALA A 475 27.08 35.83 8.48
N LEU A 476 27.61 34.80 9.15
CA LEU A 476 26.98 34.20 10.34
C LEU A 476 27.04 35.10 11.60
N THR A 477 27.89 36.12 11.58
CA THR A 477 28.11 37.05 12.71
C THR A 477 27.73 38.47 12.37
N ASP A 478 27.19 38.72 11.18
CA ASP A 478 26.68 40.05 10.83
C ASP A 478 25.30 40.28 11.47
N ASP A 479 24.85 41.54 11.47
CA ASP A 479 23.58 41.92 12.09
C ASP A 479 22.33 41.55 11.23
N ILE A 480 22.55 40.87 10.10
CA ILE A 480 21.45 40.52 9.17
C ILE A 480 20.99 39.09 9.46
N ASN A 481 19.83 38.97 10.08
CA ASN A 481 19.23 37.68 10.33
C ASN A 481 18.53 37.12 9.06
N ASN A 482 19.16 36.11 8.40
CA ASN A 482 18.68 35.45 7.19
C ASN A 482 17.91 34.12 7.47
N THR A 483 17.61 33.84 8.72
CA THR A 483 16.81 32.67 9.07
C THR A 483 15.47 32.70 8.33
N THR A 484 14.94 31.52 7.97
CA THR A 484 13.66 31.43 7.28
C THR A 484 12.71 30.50 8.05
N VAL A 485 11.46 30.91 8.22
CA VAL A 485 10.40 30.08 8.77
C VAL A 485 9.22 30.02 7.79
N GLY A 486 8.75 28.83 7.50
CA GLY A 486 7.56 28.62 6.69
C GLY A 486 6.45 27.93 7.47
N GLU A 487 5.22 28.42 7.32
CA GLU A 487 4.03 27.82 7.91
C GLU A 487 2.96 27.63 6.84
N SER A 488 2.37 26.46 6.79
CA SER A 488 1.20 26.20 5.94
C SER A 488 0.07 25.57 6.71
N LYS A 489 -1.15 25.93 6.35
CA LYS A 489 -2.38 25.34 6.89
C LYS A 489 -3.33 25.03 5.76
N GLN A 490 -3.73 23.76 5.66
CA GLN A 490 -4.66 23.26 4.64
C GLN A 490 -5.82 22.51 5.30
N GLU A 491 -6.98 22.54 4.67
CA GLU A 491 -8.14 21.75 5.04
C GLU A 491 -8.63 20.93 3.86
N PHE A 492 -8.94 19.64 4.15
CA PHE A 492 -9.56 18.71 3.22
C PHE A 492 -10.93 18.30 3.76
N LYS A 493 -11.93 18.31 2.91
CA LYS A 493 -13.32 18.01 3.27
C LYS A 493 -13.92 17.12 2.18
N ASP A 494 -14.24 15.89 2.56
CA ASP A 494 -14.94 14.96 1.70
C ASP A 494 -16.25 14.54 2.34
N TYR A 495 -17.25 14.33 1.51
CA TYR A 495 -18.44 13.62 1.94
C TYR A 495 -18.98 12.73 0.83
N THR A 496 -19.58 11.62 1.25
CA THR A 496 -20.33 10.70 0.40
C THR A 496 -21.72 10.52 0.97
N PHE A 497 -22.74 10.60 0.13
CA PHE A 497 -24.10 10.23 0.47
C PHE A 497 -24.56 9.15 -0.50
N ASP A 498 -24.79 7.96 0.04
CA ASP A 498 -25.30 6.81 -0.69
C ASP A 498 -26.74 6.55 -0.26
N SER A 499 -27.62 6.23 -1.20
CA SER A 499 -28.98 5.77 -0.92
C SER A 499 -29.38 4.69 -1.90
N PHE A 500 -29.89 3.56 -1.40
CA PHE A 500 -30.23 2.43 -2.23
C PHE A 500 -31.34 1.56 -1.62
N ILE A 501 -32.01 0.83 -2.51
CA ILE A 501 -33.06 -0.13 -2.19
C ILE A 501 -32.53 -1.52 -2.56
N LYS A 502 -32.73 -2.48 -1.66
CA LYS A 502 -32.39 -3.88 -1.85
C LYS A 502 -33.65 -4.72 -1.86
N TYR A 503 -33.73 -5.63 -2.82
CA TYR A 503 -34.72 -6.70 -2.89
C TYR A 503 -34.02 -8.05 -2.85
N GLU A 504 -34.37 -8.90 -1.89
CA GLU A 504 -33.72 -10.21 -1.69
C GLU A 504 -34.83 -11.25 -1.47
N ARG A 505 -34.86 -12.29 -2.31
CA ARG A 505 -35.87 -13.33 -2.20
C ARG A 505 -35.42 -14.63 -2.83
N VAL A 506 -35.65 -15.73 -2.11
CA VAL A 506 -35.58 -17.09 -2.67
C VAL A 506 -36.97 -17.51 -3.15
N PHE A 507 -37.08 -17.96 -4.40
CA PHE A 507 -38.28 -18.49 -5.01
C PHE A 507 -38.13 -19.99 -5.21
N ASN A 508 -39.18 -20.75 -4.90
CA ASN A 508 -39.22 -22.20 -5.08
C ASN A 508 -37.98 -22.93 -4.48
N GLU A 509 -37.38 -22.36 -3.42
CA GLU A 509 -36.21 -22.90 -2.71
C GLU A 509 -34.89 -22.98 -3.53
N VAL A 510 -34.92 -22.77 -4.84
CA VAL A 510 -33.76 -22.92 -5.75
C VAL A 510 -33.36 -21.64 -6.49
N HIS A 511 -34.23 -20.62 -6.55
CA HIS A 511 -33.93 -19.36 -7.24
C HIS A 511 -33.68 -18.27 -6.25
N ASP A 512 -32.41 -17.97 -5.92
CA ASP A 512 -32.01 -16.82 -5.08
C ASP A 512 -31.77 -15.58 -5.96
N LEU A 513 -32.58 -14.56 -5.76
CA LEU A 513 -32.51 -13.28 -6.47
C LEU A 513 -32.24 -12.15 -5.50
N LYS A 514 -31.13 -11.41 -5.75
CA LYS A 514 -30.77 -10.21 -5.02
C LYS A 514 -30.60 -9.05 -6.03
N ALA A 515 -31.41 -8.01 -5.88
CA ALA A 515 -31.38 -6.83 -6.73
C ALA A 515 -31.14 -5.58 -5.89
N LEU A 516 -30.32 -4.67 -6.40
CA LEU A 516 -30.00 -3.41 -5.76
C LEU A 516 -30.10 -2.28 -6.78
N LEU A 517 -30.76 -1.18 -6.40
CA LEU A 517 -30.80 0.07 -7.16
C LEU A 517 -30.41 1.22 -6.23
N GLY A 518 -29.49 2.06 -6.67
CA GLY A 518 -28.98 3.11 -5.81
C GLY A 518 -28.43 4.32 -6.54
N MET A 519 -28.19 5.35 -5.75
CA MET A 519 -27.50 6.59 -6.13
C MET A 519 -26.42 6.92 -5.11
N SER A 520 -25.35 7.58 -5.57
CA SER A 520 -24.26 8.07 -4.76
C SER A 520 -23.88 9.49 -5.17
N VAL A 521 -23.68 10.36 -4.18
CA VAL A 521 -23.12 11.71 -4.38
C VAL A 521 -21.84 11.79 -3.58
N PHE A 522 -20.74 12.10 -4.27
CA PHE A 522 -19.44 12.33 -3.64
C PHE A 522 -18.96 13.74 -3.94
N ARG A 523 -18.35 14.37 -2.95
CA ARG A 523 -17.62 15.63 -3.11
C ARG A 523 -16.34 15.59 -2.32
N SER A 524 -15.24 16.05 -2.93
CA SER A 524 -13.94 16.25 -2.30
C SER A 524 -13.46 17.67 -2.57
N GLN A 525 -12.98 18.34 -1.54
CA GLN A 525 -12.57 19.73 -1.59
C GLN A 525 -11.30 19.95 -0.78
N GLY A 526 -10.31 20.64 -1.36
CA GLY A 526 -9.13 21.13 -0.67
C GLY A 526 -9.07 22.66 -0.65
N VAL A 527 -8.75 23.20 0.52
CA VAL A 527 -8.62 24.64 0.76
C VAL A 527 -7.29 24.94 1.43
N ASN A 528 -6.50 25.81 0.82
CA ASN A 528 -5.29 26.35 1.44
C ASN A 528 -5.68 27.62 2.24
N LEU A 529 -5.57 27.55 3.56
CA LEU A 529 -5.94 28.64 4.46
C LEU A 529 -4.77 29.60 4.71
N ARG A 530 -3.55 29.06 4.73
CA ARG A 530 -2.33 29.83 4.99
C ARG A 530 -1.15 29.17 4.30
N ASN A 531 -0.30 29.97 3.69
CA ASN A 531 1.01 29.56 3.22
C ASN A 531 1.91 30.79 3.22
N VAL A 532 2.78 30.91 4.21
CA VAL A 532 3.55 32.11 4.48
C VAL A 532 5.00 31.78 4.81
N LEU A 533 5.89 32.67 4.41
CA LEU A 533 7.32 32.66 4.73
C LEU A 533 7.63 33.91 5.56
N GLY A 534 8.44 33.76 6.58
CA GLY A 534 9.02 34.84 7.35
C GLY A 534 10.56 34.76 7.31
N PHE A 535 11.21 35.86 7.26
CA PHE A 535 12.66 35.97 7.30
C PHE A 535 13.09 36.72 8.56
N GLY A 536 14.29 36.42 9.09
CA GLY A 536 14.75 36.97 10.34
C GLY A 536 13.90 36.50 11.53
N ALA A 537 13.60 35.21 11.63
CA ALA A 537 12.79 34.67 12.70
C ALA A 537 13.58 34.63 14.03
N ASN A 538 12.98 35.20 15.08
CA ASN A 538 13.56 35.27 16.42
C ASN A 538 12.93 34.20 17.31
N GLY A 539 13.73 33.52 18.12
CA GLY A 539 13.35 32.50 19.07
C GLY A 539 14.55 31.68 19.56
N THR A 540 14.34 30.88 20.58
CA THR A 540 15.39 30.00 21.15
C THR A 540 15.08 28.52 20.89
N SER A 541 13.90 28.19 20.40
CA SER A 541 13.48 26.83 20.10
C SER A 541 12.57 26.78 18.86
N PHE A 542 12.50 25.60 18.22
CA PHE A 542 11.66 25.41 17.04
C PHE A 542 10.17 25.75 17.28
N SER A 543 9.67 25.58 18.49
CA SER A 543 8.30 25.92 18.86
C SER A 543 8.06 27.43 18.87
N GLU A 544 9.08 28.25 19.19
CA GLU A 544 8.99 29.70 19.29
C GLU A 544 9.13 30.41 17.93
N TYR A 545 9.93 29.83 17.01
CA TYR A 545 10.03 30.38 15.66
C TYR A 545 8.67 30.43 15.00
N SER A 546 8.27 31.59 14.52
CA SER A 546 7.00 31.77 13.80
C SER A 546 7.12 32.89 12.78
N VAL A 547 6.26 32.85 11.76
CA VAL A 547 6.17 33.95 10.79
C VAL A 547 5.76 35.26 11.45
N ALA A 548 4.90 35.20 12.49
CA ALA A 548 4.50 36.39 13.25
C ALA A 548 5.63 37.02 14.06
N GLY A 549 6.64 36.21 14.45
CA GLY A 549 7.84 36.66 15.17
C GLY A 549 9.04 36.91 14.27
N SER A 550 8.87 37.02 12.97
CA SER A 550 9.93 37.33 12.02
C SER A 550 10.03 38.84 11.75
N ASP A 551 11.25 39.34 11.58
CA ASP A 551 11.49 40.78 11.33
C ASP A 551 11.03 41.24 9.95
N ARG A 552 11.02 40.29 8.98
CA ARG A 552 10.58 40.54 7.61
C ARG A 552 9.62 39.41 7.16
N SER A 553 8.33 39.69 7.26
CA SER A 553 7.36 38.80 6.61
C SER A 553 7.29 39.18 5.13
N GLN A 554 7.83 38.34 4.27
CA GLN A 554 7.36 38.33 2.89
C GLN A 554 6.14 37.41 2.85
N ASP A 555 4.99 38.01 3.05
CA ASP A 555 3.82 37.49 2.42
C ASP A 555 4.18 37.38 0.93
N ASN A 556 4.17 36.21 0.35
CA ASN A 556 4.00 36.04 -1.08
C ASN A 556 2.57 36.52 -1.34
N LEU A 557 2.45 37.84 -1.24
CA LEU A 557 1.31 38.65 -0.89
C LEU A 557 0.15 38.54 -1.86
N ALA A 558 0.42 38.13 -3.07
CA ALA A 558 -0.66 37.93 -4.05
C ALA A 558 -1.48 36.66 -3.79
N LEU A 559 -0.98 35.68 -3.01
CA LEU A 559 -1.62 34.37 -2.86
C LEU A 559 -1.85 33.94 -1.41
N ALA A 560 -1.15 34.50 -0.42
CA ALA A 560 -1.05 33.94 0.95
C ALA A 560 -2.23 34.25 1.85
N ASN A 561 -2.91 35.35 1.67
CA ASN A 561 -3.98 35.84 2.58
C ASN A 561 -5.40 35.55 2.11
N ARG A 562 -5.59 34.78 1.03
CA ARG A 562 -6.92 34.37 0.59
C ARG A 562 -7.05 32.88 0.74
N SER A 563 -8.03 32.42 1.53
CA SER A 563 -8.43 31.02 1.54
C SER A 563 -8.68 30.58 0.08
N ARG A 564 -7.74 29.84 -0.49
CA ARG A 564 -7.79 29.42 -1.90
C ARG A 564 -8.21 27.97 -1.97
N ARG A 565 -9.35 27.74 -2.61
CA ARG A 565 -9.74 26.39 -3.01
C ARG A 565 -8.81 25.95 -4.15
N PHE A 566 -8.05 24.89 -3.95
CA PHE A 566 -7.16 24.37 -4.99
C PHE A 566 -7.78 23.19 -5.77
N PHE A 567 -8.81 22.54 -5.21
CA PHE A 567 -9.69 21.64 -5.96
C PHE A 567 -11.10 21.55 -5.35
N ASP A 568 -12.08 21.16 -6.19
CA ASP A 568 -13.47 20.85 -5.80
C ASP A 568 -13.97 19.81 -6.81
N SER A 569 -13.80 18.55 -6.47
CA SER A 569 -14.21 17.42 -7.31
C SER A 569 -15.55 16.87 -6.85
N ARG A 570 -16.45 16.59 -7.78
CA ARG A 570 -17.80 16.10 -7.53
C ARG A 570 -18.12 14.93 -8.44
N LEU A 571 -18.75 13.92 -7.86
CA LEU A 571 -19.20 12.72 -8.57
C LEU A 571 -20.67 12.45 -8.24
N LEU A 572 -21.47 12.21 -9.28
CA LEU A 572 -22.85 11.77 -9.17
C LEU A 572 -22.99 10.43 -9.88
N SER A 573 -23.49 9.43 -9.19
CA SER A 573 -23.55 8.07 -9.67
C SER A 573 -24.95 7.48 -9.51
N TYR A 574 -25.39 6.74 -10.52
CA TYR A 574 -26.55 5.87 -10.47
C TYR A 574 -26.10 4.46 -10.78
N PHE A 575 -26.51 3.49 -9.97
CA PHE A 575 -26.05 2.11 -10.11
C PHE A 575 -27.12 1.09 -9.81
N SER A 576 -27.03 -0.04 -10.49
CA SER A 576 -27.86 -1.22 -10.26
C SER A 576 -26.99 -2.46 -10.26
N ARG A 577 -27.30 -3.40 -9.37
CA ARG A 577 -26.70 -4.75 -9.33
C ARG A 577 -27.80 -5.79 -9.29
N LEU A 578 -27.66 -6.81 -10.11
CA LEU A 578 -28.47 -8.01 -10.10
C LEU A 578 -27.58 -9.20 -9.80
N GLN A 579 -27.92 -9.98 -8.79
CA GLN A 579 -27.27 -11.25 -8.48
C GLN A 579 -28.34 -12.32 -8.50
N TYR A 580 -28.02 -13.43 -9.15
CA TYR A 580 -28.91 -14.55 -9.29
C TYR A 580 -28.14 -15.84 -9.06
N SER A 581 -28.68 -16.71 -8.23
CA SER A 581 -28.19 -18.07 -8.01
C SER A 581 -29.30 -19.08 -8.29
N TYR A 582 -28.99 -20.10 -9.07
CA TYR A 582 -29.85 -21.23 -9.29
C TYR A 582 -29.30 -22.45 -8.56
N ASP A 583 -30.10 -22.96 -7.62
CA ASP A 583 -29.77 -24.12 -6.77
C ASP A 583 -28.43 -24.02 -6.02
N GLY A 584 -27.97 -22.79 -5.74
CA GLY A 584 -26.65 -22.56 -5.17
C GLY A 584 -25.48 -22.86 -6.12
N LYS A 585 -25.69 -23.43 -7.29
CA LYS A 585 -24.71 -24.01 -8.22
C LYS A 585 -24.31 -23.07 -9.35
N TYR A 586 -25.31 -22.42 -9.99
CA TYR A 586 -25.06 -21.51 -11.13
C TYR A 586 -25.25 -20.07 -10.67
N LEU A 587 -24.19 -19.30 -10.74
CA LEU A 587 -24.12 -17.95 -10.20
C LEU A 587 -23.98 -16.93 -11.33
N LEU A 588 -24.73 -15.83 -11.23
CA LEU A 588 -24.64 -14.69 -12.15
C LEU A 588 -24.62 -13.39 -11.35
N SER A 589 -23.72 -12.47 -11.68
CA SER A 589 -23.76 -11.10 -11.20
C SER A 589 -23.62 -10.13 -12.34
N ALA A 590 -24.47 -9.11 -12.40
CA ALA A 590 -24.43 -8.03 -13.39
C ALA A 590 -24.55 -6.69 -12.69
N VAL A 591 -23.67 -5.75 -13.04
CA VAL A 591 -23.68 -4.38 -12.54
C VAL A 591 -23.74 -3.42 -13.72
N ILE A 592 -24.59 -2.42 -13.59
CA ILE A 592 -24.70 -1.32 -14.53
C ILE A 592 -24.54 -0.03 -13.73
N ARG A 593 -23.62 0.82 -14.19
CA ARG A 593 -23.32 2.07 -13.52
C ARG A 593 -23.22 3.23 -14.51
N ARG A 594 -23.79 4.39 -14.13
CA ARG A 594 -23.66 5.65 -14.83
C ARG A 594 -23.07 6.68 -13.87
N ASP A 595 -21.84 7.10 -14.12
CA ASP A 595 -21.11 8.06 -13.30
C ASP A 595 -20.91 9.38 -14.04
N GLY A 596 -21.09 10.50 -13.33
CA GLY A 596 -20.86 11.84 -13.84
C GLY A 596 -19.85 12.57 -12.97
N SER A 597 -18.71 13.02 -13.55
CA SER A 597 -17.63 13.70 -12.84
C SER A 597 -17.49 15.14 -13.27
N SER A 598 -17.21 16.03 -12.31
CA SER A 598 -16.88 17.43 -12.56
C SER A 598 -15.52 17.65 -13.22
N ASN A 599 -14.70 16.60 -13.30
CA ASN A 599 -13.35 16.66 -13.89
C ASN A 599 -13.40 16.68 -15.42
N PHE A 600 -14.55 16.37 -16.01
CA PHE A 600 -14.77 16.35 -17.46
C PHE A 600 -15.70 17.48 -17.92
N GLY A 601 -15.49 17.92 -19.16
CA GLY A 601 -16.32 18.94 -19.82
C GLY A 601 -17.78 18.47 -20.01
N PRO A 602 -18.69 19.39 -20.40
CA PRO A 602 -20.13 19.09 -20.47
C PRO A 602 -20.48 17.91 -21.36
N GLN A 603 -19.76 17.70 -22.47
CA GLN A 603 -20.03 16.64 -23.46
C GLN A 603 -19.65 15.26 -22.95
N ASN A 604 -18.57 15.13 -22.13
CA ASN A 604 -18.02 13.87 -21.66
C ASN A 604 -18.20 13.66 -20.14
N LYS A 605 -19.05 14.49 -19.52
CA LYS A 605 -19.28 14.47 -18.07
C LYS A 605 -19.76 13.11 -17.55
N PHE A 606 -20.62 12.41 -18.29
CA PHE A 606 -21.17 11.12 -17.90
C PHE A 606 -20.58 9.97 -18.71
N GLY A 607 -20.16 8.93 -17.98
CA GLY A 607 -19.75 7.64 -18.53
C GLY A 607 -20.73 6.53 -18.15
N PHE A 608 -20.75 5.43 -18.93
CA PHE A 608 -21.55 4.25 -18.70
C PHE A 608 -20.65 3.03 -18.58
N PHE A 609 -20.77 2.28 -17.48
CA PHE A 609 -19.83 1.23 -17.06
C PHE A 609 -20.54 -0.06 -16.68
N PRO A 610 -20.76 -0.98 -17.65
CA PRO A 610 -21.33 -2.30 -17.39
C PRO A 610 -20.22 -3.28 -16.97
N THR A 611 -20.53 -4.14 -16.00
CA THR A 611 -19.68 -5.27 -15.60
C THR A 611 -20.54 -6.51 -15.36
N GLY A 612 -20.01 -7.70 -15.63
CA GLY A 612 -20.70 -8.97 -15.41
C GLY A 612 -19.73 -10.07 -14.98
N SER A 613 -20.24 -11.02 -14.22
CA SER A 613 -19.51 -12.22 -13.81
C SER A 613 -20.43 -13.42 -13.69
N VAL A 614 -19.88 -14.61 -13.94
CA VAL A 614 -20.56 -15.90 -13.83
C VAL A 614 -19.74 -16.86 -13.00
N GLY A 615 -20.40 -17.80 -12.33
CA GLY A 615 -19.77 -18.86 -11.57
C GLY A 615 -20.54 -20.16 -11.68
N TRP A 616 -19.83 -21.28 -11.65
CA TRP A 616 -20.39 -22.62 -11.60
C TRP A 616 -19.69 -23.40 -10.49
N ILE A 617 -20.47 -23.83 -9.48
CA ILE A 617 -20.00 -24.68 -8.38
C ILE A 617 -20.21 -26.12 -8.83
N ALA A 618 -19.19 -26.69 -9.45
CA ALA A 618 -19.23 -28.04 -10.02
C ALA A 618 -19.18 -29.12 -8.94
N SER A 619 -18.65 -28.84 -7.74
CA SER A 619 -18.66 -29.78 -6.62
C SER A 619 -20.05 -30.13 -6.11
N ASP A 620 -21.03 -29.22 -6.26
CA ASP A 620 -22.40 -29.42 -5.81
C ASP A 620 -23.24 -30.19 -6.84
N GLU A 621 -22.68 -30.62 -7.99
CA GLU A 621 -23.33 -31.46 -8.98
C GLU A 621 -23.27 -32.93 -8.57
N SER A 622 -24.30 -33.70 -8.96
CA SER A 622 -24.46 -35.11 -8.60
C SER A 622 -23.27 -36.02 -8.96
N PHE A 623 -22.42 -35.62 -9.92
CA PHE A 623 -21.23 -36.38 -10.31
C PHE A 623 -19.99 -36.14 -9.40
N LEU A 624 -20.04 -35.12 -8.54
CA LEU A 624 -18.97 -34.80 -7.58
C LEU A 624 -19.44 -34.75 -6.13
N GLU A 625 -20.74 -34.73 -5.86
CA GLU A 625 -21.37 -34.56 -4.54
C GLU A 625 -20.85 -35.56 -3.48
N ASP A 626 -20.53 -36.79 -3.89
CA ASP A 626 -19.98 -37.83 -3.01
C ASP A 626 -18.44 -37.95 -3.07
N SER A 627 -17.73 -37.00 -3.64
CA SER A 627 -16.27 -37.05 -3.78
C SER A 627 -15.57 -36.82 -2.45
N SER A 628 -14.86 -37.79 -1.94
CA SER A 628 -14.01 -37.64 -0.74
C SER A 628 -12.68 -36.89 -1.02
N THR A 629 -12.36 -36.68 -2.28
CA THR A 629 -11.10 -36.03 -2.68
C THR A 629 -11.28 -34.55 -3.03
N ILE A 630 -12.34 -34.23 -3.79
CA ILE A 630 -12.68 -32.88 -4.21
C ILE A 630 -13.90 -32.46 -3.42
N ASN A 631 -13.71 -31.68 -2.34
CA ASN A 631 -14.79 -31.16 -1.51
C ASN A 631 -15.34 -29.84 -2.06
N PHE A 632 -14.58 -29.14 -2.90
CA PHE A 632 -15.01 -27.91 -3.55
C PHE A 632 -14.39 -27.77 -4.95
N LEU A 633 -15.19 -27.42 -5.93
CA LEU A 633 -14.72 -27.06 -7.27
C LEU A 633 -15.64 -26.00 -7.86
N LYS A 634 -15.09 -24.81 -8.13
CA LYS A 634 -15.80 -23.68 -8.72
C LYS A 634 -15.03 -23.09 -9.89
N PHE A 635 -15.72 -22.88 -11.00
CA PHE A 635 -15.24 -22.10 -12.14
C PHE A 635 -15.89 -20.73 -12.13
N ARG A 636 -15.14 -19.69 -12.47
CA ARG A 636 -15.63 -18.32 -12.53
C ARG A 636 -15.03 -17.55 -13.69
N ALA A 637 -15.79 -16.58 -14.20
CA ALA A 637 -15.29 -15.64 -15.20
C ALA A 637 -15.94 -14.28 -14.99
N SER A 638 -15.19 -13.21 -15.23
CA SER A 638 -15.68 -11.84 -15.18
C SER A 638 -15.13 -10.99 -16.30
N TYR A 639 -15.94 -10.04 -16.75
CA TYR A 639 -15.57 -9.02 -17.73
C TYR A 639 -16.36 -7.74 -17.49
N GLY A 640 -15.71 -6.58 -17.76
CA GLY A 640 -16.42 -5.33 -17.64
C GLY A 640 -15.64 -4.13 -18.20
N ILE A 641 -16.29 -2.97 -18.07
CA ILE A 641 -15.70 -1.68 -18.38
C ILE A 641 -15.80 -0.82 -17.13
N ILE A 642 -14.67 -0.29 -16.65
CA ILE A 642 -14.62 0.59 -15.49
C ILE A 642 -13.94 1.89 -15.91
N GLY A 643 -14.55 3.03 -15.62
CA GLY A 643 -13.97 4.34 -15.92
C GLY A 643 -12.94 4.75 -14.86
N ASN A 644 -12.05 5.69 -15.21
CA ASN A 644 -11.16 6.35 -14.27
C ASN A 644 -11.29 7.88 -14.45
N ASP A 645 -11.51 8.62 -13.34
CA ASP A 645 -11.63 10.09 -13.32
C ASP A 645 -10.53 10.76 -12.47
N ARG A 646 -9.49 10.02 -12.09
CA ARG A 646 -8.40 10.50 -11.22
C ARG A 646 -7.44 11.41 -11.99
N ILE A 647 -7.98 12.54 -12.48
CA ILE A 647 -7.25 13.62 -13.12
C ILE A 647 -7.39 14.91 -12.32
N ALA A 648 -6.47 15.83 -12.51
CA ALA A 648 -6.57 17.14 -11.90
C ALA A 648 -7.85 17.87 -12.38
N SER A 649 -8.53 18.56 -11.45
CA SER A 649 -9.74 19.30 -11.74
C SER A 649 -9.50 20.37 -12.79
N PHE A 650 -10.52 20.64 -13.62
CA PHE A 650 -10.56 21.72 -14.61
C PHE A 650 -9.59 21.60 -15.80
N ARG A 651 -9.03 20.39 -16.08
CA ARG A 651 -8.14 20.17 -17.24
C ARG A 651 -8.82 20.39 -18.60
N TYR A 652 -10.13 20.43 -18.63
CA TYR A 652 -10.93 20.82 -19.82
C TYR A 652 -11.02 22.33 -20.03
N LEU A 653 -10.46 23.15 -19.12
CA LEU A 653 -10.39 24.62 -19.20
C LEU A 653 -8.94 25.07 -19.29
N SER A 654 -8.67 26.17 -20.00
CA SER A 654 -7.40 26.87 -19.91
C SER A 654 -7.29 27.58 -18.57
N LEU A 655 -6.16 27.38 -17.88
CA LEU A 655 -5.89 28.00 -16.59
C LEU A 655 -4.86 29.11 -16.76
N VAL A 656 -5.09 30.25 -16.08
CA VAL A 656 -4.15 31.36 -16.01
C VAL A 656 -3.31 31.16 -14.73
N ASN A 657 -2.49 30.11 -14.73
CA ASN A 657 -1.64 29.71 -13.62
C ASN A 657 -0.15 29.61 -14.01
N GLY A 658 0.21 30.03 -15.21
CA GLY A 658 1.58 30.18 -15.66
C GLY A 658 2.28 31.37 -15.00
N GLU A 659 3.59 31.28 -14.89
CA GLU A 659 4.41 32.33 -14.31
C GLU A 659 4.62 33.45 -15.35
N GLY A 660 4.02 34.62 -15.15
CA GLY A 660 4.25 35.84 -15.92
C GLY A 660 5.13 36.79 -15.12
N VAL A 661 6.44 36.69 -15.29
CA VAL A 661 7.40 37.53 -14.58
C VAL A 661 8.14 38.41 -15.59
N TYR A 662 8.22 39.72 -15.29
CA TYR A 662 8.92 40.66 -16.13
C TYR A 662 9.61 41.73 -15.30
N VAL A 663 10.69 42.30 -15.84
CA VAL A 663 11.41 43.38 -15.16
C VAL A 663 11.02 44.71 -15.77
N PHE A 664 10.35 45.59 -14.99
CA PHE A 664 10.05 46.96 -15.35
C PHE A 664 10.86 47.89 -14.45
N ASN A 665 11.57 48.84 -15.04
CA ASN A 665 12.39 49.82 -14.30
C ASN A 665 13.31 49.18 -13.25
N ASN A 666 13.97 48.10 -13.61
CA ASN A 666 14.83 47.29 -12.72
C ASN A 666 14.14 46.72 -11.50
N GLN A 667 12.80 46.61 -11.53
CA GLN A 667 11.99 45.95 -10.51
C GLN A 667 11.29 44.74 -11.13
N LEU A 668 11.35 43.61 -10.37
CA LEU A 668 10.67 42.38 -10.76
C LEU A 668 9.17 42.59 -10.59
N THR A 669 8.40 42.46 -11.67
CA THR A 669 6.94 42.59 -11.67
C THR A 669 6.34 41.23 -11.94
N TYR A 670 5.44 40.81 -11.04
CA TYR A 670 4.74 39.53 -11.16
C TYR A 670 3.39 39.73 -11.86
N GLY A 671 3.15 38.99 -12.89
CA GLY A 671 1.87 38.94 -13.63
C GLY A 671 1.34 37.51 -13.64
N GLN A 672 0.42 37.24 -14.55
CA GLN A 672 -0.13 35.91 -14.80
C GLN A 672 -0.02 35.60 -16.30
N ALA A 673 0.37 34.39 -16.62
CA ALA A 673 0.42 33.89 -17.98
C ALA A 673 -0.50 32.69 -18.16
N LEU A 674 -0.79 32.36 -19.44
CA LEU A 674 -1.45 31.10 -19.74
C LEU A 674 -0.57 29.94 -19.22
N GLY A 675 -1.16 29.08 -18.42
CA GLY A 675 -0.52 27.89 -17.90
C GLY A 675 -0.87 26.66 -18.73
N SER A 676 -1.67 25.76 -18.16
CA SER A 676 -2.07 24.55 -18.86
C SER A 676 -3.08 24.84 -19.96
N THR A 677 -2.82 24.31 -21.17
CA THR A 677 -3.71 24.40 -22.32
C THR A 677 -4.97 23.53 -22.11
N ALA A 678 -6.14 24.04 -22.52
CA ALA A 678 -7.40 23.29 -22.40
C ALA A 678 -7.46 22.09 -23.36
N ASN A 679 -8.14 21.03 -22.91
CA ASN A 679 -8.75 20.07 -23.82
C ASN A 679 -10.24 19.88 -23.45
N PRO A 680 -11.19 20.57 -24.12
CA PRO A 680 -12.61 20.41 -23.82
C PRO A 680 -13.16 19.01 -24.08
N GLU A 681 -12.49 18.21 -24.91
CA GLU A 681 -12.91 16.88 -25.35
C GLU A 681 -12.32 15.76 -24.47
N ILE A 682 -11.60 16.11 -23.42
CA ILE A 682 -11.06 15.13 -22.47
C ILE A 682 -12.16 14.19 -21.96
N ARG A 683 -11.90 12.89 -22.00
CA ARG A 683 -12.85 11.85 -21.60
C ARG A 683 -12.24 10.83 -20.65
N TRP A 684 -13.07 9.94 -20.17
CA TRP A 684 -12.73 8.88 -19.25
C TRP A 684 -11.69 7.92 -19.82
N GLU A 685 -10.67 7.57 -19.02
CA GLU A 685 -9.90 6.35 -19.29
C GLU A 685 -10.83 5.15 -19.04
N LYS A 686 -10.72 4.10 -19.85
CA LYS A 686 -11.54 2.90 -19.78
C LYS A 686 -10.67 1.69 -19.50
N GLN A 687 -10.81 1.13 -18.31
CA GLN A 687 -10.20 -0.15 -17.99
C GLN A 687 -11.17 -1.28 -18.31
N LYS A 688 -10.66 -2.32 -18.97
CA LYS A 688 -11.39 -3.51 -19.44
C LYS A 688 -10.77 -4.75 -18.78
N PRO A 689 -11.03 -5.02 -17.49
CA PRO A 689 -10.58 -6.22 -16.85
C PRO A 689 -11.33 -7.45 -17.38
N PHE A 690 -10.58 -8.49 -17.75
CA PHE A 690 -11.04 -9.84 -18.03
C PHE A 690 -10.37 -10.79 -17.05
N ASP A 691 -11.12 -11.73 -16.49
CA ASP A 691 -10.64 -12.68 -15.49
C ASP A 691 -11.34 -14.03 -15.66
N VAL A 692 -10.55 -15.11 -15.58
CA VAL A 692 -11.06 -16.50 -15.52
C VAL A 692 -10.33 -17.21 -14.40
N GLY A 693 -11.09 -17.82 -13.49
CA GLY A 693 -10.52 -18.46 -12.31
C GLY A 693 -11.14 -19.81 -11.98
N VAL A 694 -10.39 -20.60 -11.25
CA VAL A 694 -10.80 -21.89 -10.69
C VAL A 694 -10.41 -21.91 -9.22
N ASP A 695 -11.39 -22.24 -8.36
CA ASP A 695 -11.20 -22.49 -6.93
C ASP A 695 -11.39 -23.97 -6.66
N ILE A 696 -10.42 -24.63 -6.00
CA ILE A 696 -10.39 -26.09 -5.76
C ILE A 696 -10.14 -26.32 -4.26
N GLY A 697 -11.02 -27.11 -3.62
CA GLY A 697 -10.81 -27.64 -2.28
C GLY A 697 -10.54 -29.15 -2.36
N LEU A 698 -9.49 -29.63 -1.69
CA LEU A 698 -9.08 -31.03 -1.68
C LEU A 698 -8.96 -31.54 -0.24
N PHE A 699 -9.56 -32.69 0.03
CA PHE A 699 -9.41 -33.42 1.29
C PHE A 699 -9.78 -32.60 2.56
N ASP A 700 -10.57 -31.53 2.43
CA ASP A 700 -10.85 -30.54 3.48
C ASP A 700 -9.60 -29.87 4.11
N LYS A 701 -8.44 -29.95 3.46
CA LYS A 701 -7.15 -29.49 3.95
C LYS A 701 -6.40 -28.55 3.03
N VAL A 702 -6.67 -28.63 1.73
CA VAL A 702 -5.94 -27.89 0.71
C VAL A 702 -6.92 -27.05 -0.11
N ASP A 703 -6.72 -25.73 -0.08
CA ASP A 703 -7.43 -24.79 -0.93
C ASP A 703 -6.48 -24.27 -2.02
N ILE A 704 -6.86 -24.37 -3.28
CA ILE A 704 -6.09 -23.88 -4.43
C ILE A 704 -6.96 -22.89 -5.20
N THR A 705 -6.39 -21.75 -5.55
CA THR A 705 -7.01 -20.77 -6.45
C THR A 705 -6.04 -20.46 -7.59
N VAL A 706 -6.53 -20.49 -8.82
CA VAL A 706 -5.79 -20.13 -10.04
C VAL A 706 -6.61 -19.11 -10.82
N ASP A 707 -6.02 -17.96 -11.14
CA ASP A 707 -6.63 -16.93 -11.97
C ASP A 707 -5.74 -16.60 -13.15
N TYR A 708 -6.32 -16.48 -14.34
CA TYR A 708 -5.73 -15.76 -15.46
C TYR A 708 -6.44 -14.42 -15.60
N PHE A 709 -5.68 -13.35 -15.67
CA PHE A 709 -6.21 -12.00 -15.87
C PHE A 709 -5.57 -11.32 -17.08
N ASN A 710 -6.39 -10.50 -17.74
CA ASN A 710 -5.95 -9.51 -18.73
C ASN A 710 -6.68 -8.20 -18.44
N LYS A 711 -5.91 -7.12 -18.25
CA LYS A 711 -6.41 -5.81 -17.89
C LYS A 711 -5.88 -4.77 -18.87
N LYS A 712 -6.73 -4.38 -19.80
CA LYS A 712 -6.41 -3.37 -20.82
C LYS A 712 -7.00 -2.02 -20.45
N THR A 713 -6.19 -0.96 -20.53
CA THR A 713 -6.63 0.44 -20.37
C THR A 713 -6.56 1.15 -21.71
N ASP A 714 -7.72 1.55 -22.22
CA ASP A 714 -7.85 2.38 -23.43
C ASP A 714 -8.13 3.83 -23.03
N ASP A 715 -7.95 4.74 -23.99
CA ASP A 715 -8.15 6.19 -23.80
C ASP A 715 -7.27 6.76 -22.65
N LEU A 716 -6.08 6.19 -22.43
CA LEU A 716 -5.15 6.61 -21.38
C LEU A 716 -4.82 8.09 -21.53
N LEU A 717 -4.81 8.81 -20.44
CA LEU A 717 -4.53 10.23 -20.39
C LEU A 717 -3.02 10.48 -20.36
N VAL A 718 -2.54 11.13 -21.39
CA VAL A 718 -1.14 11.53 -21.56
C VAL A 718 -1.04 13.02 -21.79
N GLN A 719 0.08 13.61 -21.38
CA GLN A 719 0.42 15.00 -21.67
C GLN A 719 1.58 14.98 -22.67
N PRO A 720 1.30 15.09 -23.98
CA PRO A 720 2.36 15.09 -24.98
C PRO A 720 3.20 16.36 -24.85
N GLU A 721 4.44 16.26 -25.24
CA GLU A 721 5.25 17.44 -25.47
C GLU A 721 4.66 18.23 -26.62
N VAL A 722 4.60 19.57 -26.48
CA VAL A 722 4.11 20.48 -27.50
C VAL A 722 5.20 21.44 -27.90
N SER A 723 5.15 21.91 -29.16
CA SER A 723 6.11 22.86 -29.66
C SER A 723 6.20 24.12 -28.78
N GLY A 724 7.40 24.57 -28.48
CA GLY A 724 7.67 25.79 -27.72
C GLY A 724 7.03 27.05 -28.30
N ILE A 725 6.70 27.04 -29.60
CA ILE A 725 6.00 28.14 -30.31
C ILE A 725 4.61 28.39 -29.71
N LEU A 726 3.98 27.37 -29.10
CA LEU A 726 2.66 27.50 -28.49
C LEU A 726 2.71 28.17 -27.10
N GLY A 727 3.90 28.52 -26.60
CA GLY A 727 4.10 29.12 -25.27
C GLY A 727 3.83 28.19 -24.09
N ALA A 728 3.58 26.93 -24.33
CA ALA A 728 3.25 25.94 -23.30
C ALA A 728 4.46 25.43 -22.50
N THR A 729 5.67 25.84 -22.85
CA THR A 729 6.94 25.50 -22.17
C THR A 729 7.38 26.55 -21.14
N ALA A 730 6.65 27.64 -20.97
CA ALA A 730 6.92 28.62 -19.93
C ALA A 730 6.74 27.99 -18.53
N PRO A 731 7.46 28.47 -17.50
CA PRO A 731 7.29 28.00 -16.15
C PRO A 731 5.82 28.02 -15.70
N GLY A 732 5.32 26.85 -15.23
CA GLY A 732 3.91 26.65 -14.92
C GLY A 732 2.98 26.39 -16.11
N GLY A 733 3.51 26.43 -17.33
CA GLY A 733 2.82 26.03 -18.56
C GLY A 733 2.80 24.51 -18.74
N GLY A 734 2.05 24.04 -19.72
CA GLY A 734 2.00 22.63 -20.11
C GLY A 734 1.06 22.36 -21.29
N GLY A 735 1.38 21.33 -22.05
CA GLY A 735 0.52 20.85 -23.14
C GLY A 735 -0.87 20.39 -22.65
N PRO A 736 -1.83 20.23 -23.53
CA PRO A 736 -3.15 19.70 -23.18
C PRO A 736 -3.02 18.25 -22.75
N LEU A 737 -3.86 17.83 -21.80
CA LEU A 737 -4.03 16.44 -21.47
C LEU A 737 -4.93 15.78 -22.52
N VAL A 738 -4.47 14.71 -23.16
CA VAL A 738 -5.19 14.05 -24.26
C VAL A 738 -5.40 12.57 -24.00
N ASN A 739 -6.49 11.99 -24.51
CA ASN A 739 -6.76 10.54 -24.44
C ASN A 739 -6.05 9.86 -25.61
N ALA A 740 -4.79 9.49 -25.42
CA ALA A 740 -3.90 9.05 -26.48
C ALA A 740 -2.92 7.97 -26.02
N GLY A 741 -3.39 6.98 -25.27
CA GLY A 741 -2.57 5.84 -24.88
C GLY A 741 -3.37 4.58 -24.66
N THR A 742 -2.68 3.43 -24.76
CA THR A 742 -3.23 2.11 -24.43
C THR A 742 -2.15 1.29 -23.74
N VAL A 743 -2.47 0.72 -22.57
CA VAL A 743 -1.58 -0.15 -21.79
C VAL A 743 -2.32 -1.44 -21.44
N GLU A 744 -1.61 -2.55 -21.48
CA GLU A 744 -2.11 -3.88 -21.12
C GLU A 744 -1.29 -4.50 -20.00
N ASN A 745 -1.96 -5.17 -19.07
CA ASN A 745 -1.35 -6.00 -18.03
C ASN A 745 -1.99 -7.37 -18.10
N GLU A 746 -1.20 -8.42 -18.22
CA GLU A 746 -1.66 -9.80 -18.23
C GLU A 746 -0.81 -10.68 -17.30
N GLY A 747 -1.41 -11.74 -16.79
CA GLY A 747 -0.67 -12.66 -15.92
C GLY A 747 -1.52 -13.76 -15.33
N VAL A 748 -0.84 -14.60 -14.55
CA VAL A 748 -1.44 -15.70 -13.78
C VAL A 748 -1.21 -15.48 -12.30
N GLU A 749 -2.26 -15.62 -11.53
CA GLU A 749 -2.23 -15.65 -10.07
C GLU A 749 -2.46 -17.09 -9.60
N PHE A 750 -1.69 -17.53 -8.66
CA PHE A 750 -1.81 -18.84 -8.02
C PHE A 750 -1.75 -18.67 -6.50
N SER A 751 -2.61 -19.36 -5.78
CA SER A 751 -2.50 -19.51 -4.33
C SER A 751 -2.83 -20.92 -3.89
N ILE A 752 -2.12 -21.40 -2.89
CA ILE A 752 -2.39 -22.67 -2.21
C ILE A 752 -2.32 -22.46 -0.70
N ASN A 753 -3.33 -22.94 -0.01
CA ASN A 753 -3.38 -22.95 1.44
C ASN A 753 -3.54 -24.41 1.92
N TYR A 754 -2.62 -24.86 2.76
CA TYR A 754 -2.63 -26.20 3.34
C TYR A 754 -2.68 -26.13 4.85
N LYS A 755 -3.73 -26.72 5.42
CA LYS A 755 -3.95 -26.78 6.88
C LYS A 755 -3.95 -28.24 7.31
N GLU A 756 -3.28 -28.52 8.43
CA GLU A 756 -3.26 -29.86 9.01
C GLU A 756 -3.18 -29.80 10.52
N THR A 757 -3.85 -30.74 11.17
CA THR A 757 -3.77 -30.98 12.62
C THR A 757 -3.19 -32.36 12.84
N ILE A 758 -2.02 -32.44 13.50
CA ILE A 758 -1.34 -33.68 13.81
C ILE A 758 -1.46 -33.96 15.30
N GLY A 759 -2.20 -35.03 15.63
CA GLY A 759 -2.55 -35.31 17.03
C GLY A 759 -3.53 -34.25 17.59
N GLU A 760 -3.48 -34.04 18.90
CA GLU A 760 -4.36 -33.06 19.59
C GLU A 760 -3.75 -31.68 19.71
N ASP A 761 -2.41 -31.56 19.67
CA ASP A 761 -1.68 -30.39 20.13
C ASP A 761 -0.96 -29.61 19.03
N PHE A 762 -0.78 -30.18 17.81
CA PHE A 762 0.02 -29.55 16.78
C PHE A 762 -0.83 -29.22 15.56
N LYS A 763 -1.08 -27.92 15.35
CA LYS A 763 -1.78 -27.39 14.16
C LYS A 763 -0.78 -26.58 13.33
N PHE A 764 -0.81 -26.70 12.01
CA PHE A 764 -0.01 -25.84 11.14
C PHE A 764 -0.76 -25.42 9.89
N ASN A 765 -0.34 -24.28 9.34
CA ASN A 765 -0.87 -23.72 8.12
C ASN A 765 0.27 -23.22 7.23
N ILE A 766 0.22 -23.56 5.94
CA ILE A 766 1.14 -23.08 4.91
C ILE A 766 0.31 -22.39 3.84
N ASN A 767 0.54 -21.10 3.65
CA ASN A 767 -0.04 -20.36 2.53
C ASN A 767 1.08 -19.91 1.60
N TYR A 768 1.02 -20.31 0.33
CA TYR A 768 1.94 -19.87 -0.71
C TYR A 768 1.15 -19.25 -1.85
N ASN A 769 1.64 -18.14 -2.37
CA ASN A 769 1.09 -17.54 -3.57
C ASN A 769 2.17 -17.01 -4.49
N PHE A 770 1.86 -16.95 -5.78
CA PHE A 770 2.67 -16.22 -6.74
C PHE A 770 1.81 -15.52 -7.77
N THR A 771 2.39 -14.51 -8.40
CA THR A 771 1.79 -13.78 -9.51
C THR A 771 2.83 -13.57 -10.59
N THR A 772 2.51 -13.92 -11.82
CA THR A 772 3.26 -13.48 -13.00
C THR A 772 2.63 -12.20 -13.54
N LEU A 773 3.44 -11.29 -14.04
CA LEU A 773 2.97 -10.03 -14.61
C LEU A 773 3.77 -9.69 -15.87
N ARG A 774 3.07 -9.41 -16.97
CA ARG A 774 3.59 -8.77 -18.17
C ARG A 774 2.85 -7.45 -18.35
N ASN A 775 3.59 -6.35 -18.42
CA ASN A 775 3.07 -5.02 -18.73
C ASN A 775 3.55 -4.63 -20.13
N GLU A 776 2.66 -4.11 -20.97
CA GLU A 776 3.00 -3.67 -22.31
C GLU A 776 2.22 -2.40 -22.68
N VAL A 777 2.91 -1.42 -23.20
CA VAL A 777 2.33 -0.25 -23.84
C VAL A 777 1.99 -0.60 -25.29
N LEU A 778 0.72 -0.56 -25.65
CA LEU A 778 0.28 -0.91 -27.01
C LEU A 778 0.24 0.31 -27.94
N TYR A 779 0.06 1.51 -27.37
CA TYR A 779 -0.05 2.75 -28.14
C TYR A 779 0.27 3.97 -27.28
N VAL A 780 0.99 4.95 -27.86
CA VAL A 780 1.24 6.30 -27.33
C VAL A 780 1.03 7.32 -28.44
N GLY A 781 0.05 8.20 -28.27
CA GLY A 781 -0.26 9.26 -29.22
C GLY A 781 0.44 10.57 -28.89
N SER A 782 1.75 10.60 -28.95
CA SER A 782 2.58 11.81 -29.00
C SER A 782 3.20 11.95 -30.40
N ASP A 783 3.68 13.13 -30.75
CA ASP A 783 4.32 13.37 -32.06
C ASP A 783 5.54 12.44 -32.28
N THR A 784 6.23 12.08 -31.22
CA THR A 784 7.38 11.18 -31.26
C THR A 784 7.02 9.71 -30.98
N GLY A 785 5.78 9.40 -30.54
CA GLY A 785 5.40 8.08 -30.05
C GLY A 785 5.98 7.71 -28.66
N VAL A 786 6.65 8.64 -27.99
CA VAL A 786 7.39 8.42 -26.75
C VAL A 786 7.04 9.48 -25.70
N LEU A 787 6.94 9.05 -24.44
CA LEU A 787 6.96 9.92 -23.27
C LEU A 787 8.20 9.58 -22.43
N GLN A 788 8.87 10.60 -21.93
CA GLN A 788 10.11 10.44 -21.16
C GLN A 788 9.90 10.81 -19.68
N GLY A 789 10.72 10.26 -18.78
CA GLY A 789 10.70 10.59 -17.36
C GLY A 789 11.90 10.09 -16.59
N GLY A 790 11.93 10.46 -15.30
CA GLY A 790 13.04 10.16 -14.41
C GLY A 790 14.22 11.14 -14.58
N VAL A 791 15.20 11.02 -13.69
CA VAL A 791 16.41 11.84 -13.68
C VAL A 791 17.60 10.94 -13.47
N PHE A 792 18.63 11.10 -14.27
CA PHE A 792 19.94 10.45 -14.08
C PHE A 792 21.05 11.47 -14.25
N GLY A 793 21.99 11.49 -13.29
CA GLY A 793 23.08 12.45 -13.31
C GLY A 793 22.61 13.92 -13.33
N VAL A 794 23.39 14.79 -13.93
CA VAL A 794 23.04 16.21 -14.15
C VAL A 794 23.18 16.55 -15.63
N GLY A 795 22.11 17.06 -16.23
CA GLY A 795 22.11 17.48 -17.64
C GLY A 795 22.06 16.34 -18.64
N GLN A 796 21.76 15.12 -18.22
CA GLN A 796 21.51 13.99 -19.11
C GLN A 796 20.03 13.88 -19.47
N GLU A 797 19.75 13.20 -20.59
CA GLU A 797 18.38 12.87 -20.99
C GLU A 797 17.69 11.96 -19.97
N PRO A 798 16.37 12.04 -19.83
CA PRO A 798 15.60 11.16 -18.96
C PRO A 798 15.83 9.68 -19.29
N PRO A 799 16.17 8.84 -18.29
CA PRO A 799 16.55 7.46 -18.52
C PRO A 799 15.36 6.51 -18.73
N SER A 800 14.12 6.96 -18.51
CA SER A 800 12.93 6.11 -18.54
C SER A 800 11.95 6.56 -19.61
N ARG A 801 11.29 5.60 -20.25
CA ARG A 801 10.36 5.85 -21.37
C ARG A 801 9.04 5.09 -21.24
N MET A 802 8.00 5.64 -21.86
CA MET A 802 6.76 4.95 -22.22
C MET A 802 6.66 4.97 -23.75
N GLU A 803 6.71 3.80 -24.39
CA GLU A 803 6.76 3.59 -25.82
C GLU A 803 6.06 2.28 -26.20
N ALA A 804 5.40 2.23 -27.34
CA ALA A 804 4.68 1.05 -27.80
C ALA A 804 5.60 -0.16 -28.02
N GLY A 805 5.17 -1.34 -27.52
CA GLY A 805 5.92 -2.61 -27.58
C GLY A 805 6.81 -2.88 -26.36
N PHE A 806 6.90 -1.93 -25.43
CA PHE A 806 7.72 -2.06 -24.21
C PHE A 806 6.89 -1.91 -22.94
N PRO A 807 7.40 -2.35 -21.74
CA PRO A 807 6.78 -2.05 -20.46
C PRO A 807 6.77 -0.53 -20.20
N ILE A 808 5.76 -0.06 -19.47
CA ILE A 808 5.72 1.35 -19.06
C ILE A 808 6.88 1.68 -18.12
N GLY A 809 7.64 2.70 -18.43
CA GLY A 809 8.76 3.15 -17.60
C GLY A 809 10.04 2.36 -17.78
N TYR A 810 10.20 1.60 -18.87
CA TYR A 810 11.45 0.89 -19.17
C TYR A 810 12.64 1.83 -19.25
N PHE A 811 13.85 1.32 -19.01
CA PHE A 811 15.09 2.10 -19.08
C PHE A 811 15.66 2.10 -20.48
N TYR A 812 15.96 3.30 -20.99
CA TYR A 812 16.46 3.53 -22.33
C TYR A 812 17.86 4.13 -22.29
N GLY A 813 18.87 3.38 -22.63
CA GLY A 813 20.28 3.75 -22.50
C GLY A 813 21.19 2.98 -23.44
N LEU A 814 22.49 3.28 -23.37
CA LEU A 814 23.52 2.58 -24.13
C LEU A 814 23.76 1.19 -23.55
N GLN A 815 24.01 0.23 -24.41
CA GLN A 815 24.49 -1.10 -24.03
C GLN A 815 26.01 -1.12 -23.99
N THR A 816 26.60 -1.74 -22.93
CA THR A 816 28.04 -1.88 -22.79
C THR A 816 28.55 -3.22 -23.33
N ASN A 817 29.77 -3.22 -23.86
CA ASN A 817 30.49 -4.41 -24.31
C ASN A 817 31.87 -4.49 -23.66
N GLY A 818 31.90 -4.35 -22.33
CA GLY A 818 33.15 -4.39 -21.56
C GLY A 818 33.91 -3.07 -21.53
N ILE A 819 35.23 -3.14 -21.37
CA ILE A 819 36.16 -2.05 -21.19
C ILE A 819 37.25 -2.12 -22.26
N PHE A 820 37.58 -1.00 -22.91
CA PHE A 820 38.70 -0.92 -23.84
C PHE A 820 40.00 -1.31 -23.16
N GLN A 821 40.69 -2.34 -23.66
CA GLN A 821 41.89 -2.82 -23.01
C GLN A 821 43.17 -2.05 -23.46
N ASN A 822 43.22 -1.61 -24.73
CA ASN A 822 44.35 -0.94 -25.32
C ASN A 822 43.95 0.06 -26.41
N GLN A 823 44.88 0.87 -26.92
CA GLN A 823 44.59 1.83 -27.99
C GLN A 823 44.13 1.24 -29.27
N ALA A 824 44.61 0.02 -29.63
CA ALA A 824 44.20 -0.63 -30.87
C ALA A 824 42.72 -1.02 -30.87
N GLU A 825 42.17 -1.36 -29.69
CA GLU A 825 40.72 -1.59 -29.54
C GLU A 825 39.93 -0.28 -29.68
N VAL A 826 40.42 0.84 -29.16
CA VAL A 826 39.79 2.15 -29.34
C VAL A 826 39.79 2.56 -30.83
N ASP A 827 40.94 2.41 -31.50
CA ASP A 827 41.12 2.82 -32.89
C ASP A 827 40.29 1.95 -33.88
N ALA A 828 40.03 0.72 -33.51
CA ALA A 828 39.24 -0.23 -34.33
C ALA A 828 37.73 -0.18 -34.07
N HIS A 829 37.31 0.57 -33.04
CA HIS A 829 35.90 0.71 -32.63
C HIS A 829 35.19 1.82 -33.39
N ALA A 830 33.84 1.81 -33.41
CA ALA A 830 33.04 2.95 -33.80
C ALA A 830 33.47 4.22 -33.00
N THR A 831 33.36 5.39 -33.62
CA THR A 831 33.81 6.65 -33.00
C THR A 831 33.02 6.94 -31.75
N GLN A 832 33.65 6.75 -30.60
CA GLN A 832 33.07 7.02 -29.27
C GLN A 832 33.76 8.26 -28.67
N ALA A 833 32.98 9.27 -28.31
CA ALA A 833 33.52 10.53 -27.79
C ALA A 833 34.37 10.36 -26.52
N ASN A 834 35.58 10.94 -26.49
CA ASN A 834 36.55 10.90 -25.39
C ASN A 834 36.98 9.48 -24.97
N ALA A 835 36.83 8.48 -25.82
CA ALA A 835 37.23 7.10 -25.52
C ALA A 835 38.77 6.98 -25.41
N ASN A 836 39.20 6.27 -24.38
CA ASN A 836 40.60 5.90 -24.14
C ASN A 836 40.68 4.47 -23.58
N PRO A 837 41.83 3.81 -23.59
CA PRO A 837 42.00 2.56 -22.88
C PRO A 837 41.55 2.67 -21.42
N GLY A 838 40.75 1.68 -20.96
CA GLY A 838 40.15 1.66 -19.65
C GLY A 838 38.77 2.29 -19.55
N ASP A 839 38.25 2.93 -20.61
CA ASP A 839 36.88 3.43 -20.64
C ASP A 839 35.88 2.35 -21.04
N ILE A 840 34.62 2.55 -20.66
CA ILE A 840 33.51 1.69 -21.06
C ILE A 840 33.38 1.70 -22.57
N ARG A 841 33.27 0.52 -23.19
CA ARG A 841 33.02 0.32 -24.62
C ARG A 841 31.53 0.13 -24.83
N PHE A 842 30.90 1.01 -25.58
CA PHE A 842 29.47 0.89 -25.95
C PHE A 842 29.28 0.14 -27.25
N VAL A 843 28.11 -0.43 -27.43
CA VAL A 843 27.74 -1.14 -28.67
C VAL A 843 27.19 -0.14 -29.70
N ASP A 844 27.72 -0.16 -30.92
CA ASP A 844 27.14 0.50 -32.10
C ASP A 844 25.96 -0.36 -32.59
N GLN A 845 24.75 0.06 -32.24
CA GLN A 845 23.53 -0.73 -32.46
C GLN A 845 23.03 -0.64 -33.92
N ASN A 846 23.26 0.50 -34.57
CA ASN A 846 22.81 0.75 -35.94
C ASN A 846 23.92 0.55 -36.99
N GLU A 847 25.15 0.23 -36.54
CA GLU A 847 26.35 0.01 -37.37
C GLU A 847 26.72 1.20 -38.27
N ASP A 848 26.46 2.44 -37.81
CA ASP A 848 26.80 3.65 -38.55
C ASP A 848 28.24 4.15 -38.30
N GLY A 849 28.96 3.53 -37.39
CA GLY A 849 30.35 3.86 -37.04
C GLY A 849 30.46 4.98 -36.01
N LEU A 850 29.37 5.42 -35.37
CA LEU A 850 29.32 6.46 -34.38
C LEU A 850 28.56 5.98 -33.14
N ILE A 851 29.08 6.20 -31.94
CA ILE A 851 28.35 5.97 -30.69
C ILE A 851 27.64 7.25 -30.28
N ASN A 852 26.31 7.25 -30.32
CA ASN A 852 25.49 8.44 -30.03
C ASN A 852 24.10 8.06 -29.41
N GLY A 853 23.10 8.95 -29.54
CA GLY A 853 21.75 8.73 -29.03
C GLY A 853 20.97 7.65 -29.75
N ASP A 854 21.33 7.37 -31.01
CA ASP A 854 20.63 6.40 -31.87
C ASP A 854 21.01 4.94 -31.52
N ASP A 855 22.06 4.75 -30.71
CA ASP A 855 22.51 3.44 -30.24
C ASP A 855 21.85 3.03 -28.91
N ARG A 856 20.95 3.85 -28.39
CA ARG A 856 20.24 3.52 -27.18
C ARG A 856 19.15 2.49 -27.44
N ILE A 857 19.02 1.55 -26.51
CA ILE A 857 18.01 0.49 -26.56
C ILE A 857 17.32 0.32 -25.19
N ASN A 858 16.36 -0.58 -25.09
CA ASN A 858 15.84 -1.06 -23.81
C ASN A 858 16.94 -1.83 -23.07
N ILE A 859 17.32 -1.36 -21.89
CA ILE A 859 18.36 -1.95 -21.03
C ILE A 859 17.80 -2.44 -19.68
N GLY A 860 16.49 -2.59 -19.57
CA GLY A 860 15.80 -3.11 -18.38
C GLY A 860 14.53 -2.35 -18.03
N ASP A 861 13.80 -2.82 -17.02
CA ASP A 861 12.58 -2.17 -16.53
C ASP A 861 12.37 -2.37 -15.03
N PRO A 862 11.63 -1.46 -14.35
CA PRO A 862 11.42 -1.51 -12.91
C PRO A 862 10.25 -2.42 -12.48
N ILE A 863 9.54 -3.08 -13.40
CA ILE A 863 8.34 -3.86 -13.10
C ILE A 863 8.71 -5.32 -12.89
N PRO A 864 8.45 -5.91 -11.71
CA PRO A 864 8.76 -7.31 -11.50
C PRO A 864 7.88 -8.21 -12.36
N SER A 865 8.51 -9.19 -13.01
CA SER A 865 7.83 -10.21 -13.80
C SER A 865 7.15 -11.28 -12.93
N VAL A 866 7.68 -11.52 -11.71
CA VAL A 866 7.13 -12.49 -10.75
C VAL A 866 7.21 -11.93 -9.33
N THR A 867 6.10 -12.06 -8.57
CA THR A 867 6.09 -11.84 -7.13
C THR A 867 5.59 -13.09 -6.42
N MET A 868 6.14 -13.39 -5.23
CA MET A 868 5.81 -14.58 -4.45
C MET A 868 5.65 -14.24 -2.97
N GLY A 869 4.71 -14.90 -2.30
CA GLY A 869 4.52 -14.84 -0.86
C GLY A 869 4.47 -16.22 -0.25
N LEU A 870 5.10 -16.39 0.90
CA LEU A 870 5.05 -17.62 1.70
C LEU A 870 4.76 -17.27 3.15
N ASN A 871 3.66 -17.80 3.68
CA ASN A 871 3.32 -17.71 5.09
C ASN A 871 3.31 -19.14 5.67
N PHE A 872 4.01 -19.32 6.77
CA PHE A 872 4.04 -20.57 7.54
C PHE A 872 3.74 -20.26 8.99
N SER A 873 2.72 -20.90 9.55
CA SER A 873 2.37 -20.77 10.95
C SER A 873 2.13 -22.13 11.57
N PHE A 874 2.40 -22.25 12.86
CA PHE A 874 2.00 -23.41 13.66
C PHE A 874 1.65 -23.03 15.09
N ASP A 875 0.74 -23.80 15.67
CA ASP A 875 0.42 -23.80 17.09
C ASP A 875 0.83 -25.15 17.69
N TYR A 876 1.54 -25.11 18.81
CA TYR A 876 1.91 -26.29 19.59
C TYR A 876 1.68 -26.03 21.08
N LYS A 877 0.60 -26.59 21.62
CA LYS A 877 0.15 -26.30 22.99
C LYS A 877 -0.02 -24.78 23.19
N ASN A 878 0.79 -24.23 24.09
CA ASN A 878 0.76 -22.81 24.45
C ASN A 878 1.67 -21.93 23.59
N PHE A 879 2.42 -22.51 22.65
CA PHE A 879 3.30 -21.80 21.74
C PHE A 879 2.64 -21.60 20.38
N ASP A 880 2.77 -20.39 19.84
CA ASP A 880 2.45 -20.05 18.46
C ASP A 880 3.68 -19.52 17.73
N PHE A 881 3.81 -19.90 16.49
CA PHE A 881 4.89 -19.46 15.60
C PHE A 881 4.33 -18.98 14.29
N ASN A 882 4.88 -17.89 13.78
CA ASN A 882 4.54 -17.35 12.45
C ASN A 882 5.81 -16.91 11.73
N MET A 883 5.92 -17.27 10.45
CA MET A 883 7.00 -16.85 9.57
C MET A 883 6.40 -16.39 8.24
N TYR A 884 6.85 -15.24 7.78
CA TYR A 884 6.41 -14.68 6.52
C TYR A 884 7.60 -14.27 5.64
N ALA A 885 7.61 -14.71 4.38
CA ALA A 885 8.62 -14.36 3.37
C ALA A 885 7.96 -13.82 2.09
N PHE A 886 8.66 -12.92 1.42
CA PHE A 886 8.25 -12.30 0.16
C PHE A 886 9.42 -12.24 -0.81
N ALA A 887 9.15 -12.47 -2.11
CA ALA A 887 10.13 -12.34 -3.19
C ALA A 887 9.55 -11.53 -4.35
N SER A 888 10.41 -10.74 -4.99
CA SER A 888 10.17 -10.01 -6.23
C SER A 888 11.30 -10.33 -7.20
N ILE A 889 10.98 -10.71 -8.42
CA ILE A 889 11.94 -11.23 -9.39
C ILE A 889 11.70 -10.60 -10.74
N GLY A 890 12.81 -10.29 -11.45
CA GLY A 890 12.80 -9.84 -12.83
C GLY A 890 12.47 -8.35 -13.00
N ASN A 891 12.89 -7.53 -12.04
CA ASN A 891 12.91 -6.08 -12.17
C ASN A 891 14.34 -5.56 -12.03
N GLU A 892 14.63 -4.44 -12.65
CA GLU A 892 15.90 -3.74 -12.56
C GLU A 892 15.76 -2.42 -11.80
N ILE A 893 16.88 -1.95 -11.24
CA ILE A 893 17.01 -0.69 -10.52
C ILE A 893 18.19 0.09 -11.07
N VAL A 894 17.98 1.36 -11.37
CA VAL A 894 19.03 2.29 -11.79
C VAL A 894 19.75 2.81 -10.57
N ARG A 895 21.06 2.58 -10.52
CA ARG A 895 21.97 3.12 -9.50
C ARG A 895 22.31 4.57 -9.83
N ASN A 896 21.75 5.54 -9.09
CA ASN A 896 21.96 6.97 -9.28
C ASN A 896 22.28 7.70 -7.95
N TYR A 897 22.80 6.97 -6.96
CA TYR A 897 23.18 7.54 -5.66
C TYR A 897 24.66 7.92 -5.56
N GLU A 898 25.46 7.61 -6.57
CA GLU A 898 26.85 8.01 -6.68
C GLU A 898 27.00 9.28 -7.51
N ARG A 899 27.65 10.29 -6.97
CA ARG A 899 27.99 11.51 -7.70
C ARG A 899 29.31 11.33 -8.46
N ASN A 900 29.25 11.40 -9.78
CA ASN A 900 30.45 11.27 -10.62
C ASN A 900 31.30 12.56 -10.64
N GLN A 901 31.89 12.91 -9.49
CA GLN A 901 32.82 14.03 -9.32
C GLN A 901 34.15 13.52 -8.76
N PRO A 902 35.30 14.16 -9.07
CA PRO A 902 36.62 13.60 -8.77
C PRO A 902 36.90 13.37 -7.27
N LEU A 903 36.31 14.18 -6.39
CA LEU A 903 36.55 14.14 -4.94
C LEU A 903 35.32 13.64 -4.16
N THR A 904 34.33 12.99 -4.81
CA THR A 904 33.29 12.27 -4.06
C THR A 904 33.78 10.89 -3.63
N ASN A 905 33.28 10.39 -2.50
CA ASN A 905 33.56 9.00 -2.10
C ASN A 905 32.94 8.01 -3.11
N ARG A 906 33.41 6.79 -3.13
CA ARG A 906 33.06 5.74 -4.06
C ARG A 906 32.78 4.43 -3.33
N SER A 907 32.01 3.55 -3.98
CA SER A 907 31.89 2.16 -3.54
C SER A 907 33.24 1.43 -3.67
N VAL A 908 33.48 0.46 -2.77
CA VAL A 908 34.68 -0.44 -2.83
C VAL A 908 34.78 -1.20 -4.15
N TYR A 909 33.70 -1.34 -4.93
CA TYR A 909 33.74 -1.96 -6.26
C TYR A 909 34.66 -1.21 -7.25
N PHE A 910 34.97 0.07 -7.00
CA PHE A 910 35.97 0.82 -7.78
C PHE A 910 37.42 0.37 -7.53
N LEU A 911 37.67 -0.48 -6.53
CA LEU A 911 38.98 -1.12 -6.36
C LEU A 911 39.27 -2.14 -7.47
N ASP A 912 38.24 -2.71 -8.08
CA ASP A 912 38.30 -3.64 -9.21
C ASP A 912 38.34 -2.93 -10.59
N ARG A 913 38.68 -1.63 -10.61
CA ARG A 913 38.78 -0.81 -11.81
C ARG A 913 39.90 -1.24 -12.75
N TRP A 914 39.80 -0.86 -14.00
CA TRP A 914 40.90 -1.01 -14.93
C TRP A 914 42.10 -0.09 -14.55
N THR A 915 43.32 -0.66 -14.42
CA THR A 915 44.58 0.02 -14.13
C THR A 915 45.66 -0.32 -15.16
N GLY A 916 45.28 -1.06 -16.22
CA GLY A 916 46.14 -1.52 -17.30
C GLY A 916 45.47 -2.70 -18.00
N GLU A 917 46.04 -3.06 -19.15
CA GLU A 917 45.47 -4.16 -19.97
C GLU A 917 45.35 -5.46 -19.18
N GLY A 918 44.15 -6.04 -19.21
CA GLY A 918 43.80 -7.32 -18.55
C GLY A 918 43.46 -7.17 -17.05
N THR A 919 43.51 -6.00 -16.43
CA THR A 919 43.22 -5.83 -14.98
C THR A 919 41.75 -5.78 -14.64
N SER A 920 40.90 -5.29 -15.55
CA SER A 920 39.45 -5.31 -15.42
C SER A 920 38.75 -5.32 -16.78
N THR A 921 37.62 -6.03 -16.85
CA THR A 921 36.70 -6.03 -18.02
C THR A 921 35.32 -5.43 -17.68
N THR A 922 35.10 -5.03 -16.43
CA THR A 922 33.77 -4.63 -15.92
C THR A 922 33.74 -3.23 -15.30
N PHE A 923 34.83 -2.79 -14.65
CA PHE A 923 34.92 -1.47 -14.03
C PHE A 923 35.90 -0.57 -14.78
N PRO A 924 35.48 0.63 -15.21
CA PRO A 924 36.32 1.51 -15.99
C PRO A 924 37.44 2.13 -15.14
N ARG A 925 38.44 2.70 -15.83
CA ARG A 925 39.49 3.53 -15.22
C ARG A 925 38.92 4.75 -14.51
N VAL A 926 39.64 5.28 -13.56
CA VAL A 926 39.30 6.55 -12.91
C VAL A 926 40.14 7.68 -13.51
N THR A 927 39.53 8.85 -13.71
CA THR A 927 40.18 10.03 -14.26
C THR A 927 39.40 11.28 -13.91
N THR A 928 40.05 12.44 -13.79
CA THR A 928 39.41 13.77 -13.76
C THR A 928 39.15 14.32 -15.16
N GLY A 929 39.71 13.70 -16.18
CA GLY A 929 39.52 14.07 -17.59
C GLY A 929 38.15 13.70 -18.12
N SER A 930 37.80 14.25 -19.26
CA SER A 930 36.55 13.95 -19.95
C SER A 930 36.50 12.47 -20.37
N THR A 931 35.37 11.82 -20.13
CA THR A 931 35.12 10.42 -20.49
C THR A 931 33.64 10.21 -20.77
N SER A 932 33.32 9.19 -21.55
CA SER A 932 31.92 8.74 -21.76
C SER A 932 31.40 7.78 -20.69
N ASN A 933 32.20 7.39 -19.69
CA ASN A 933 31.84 6.44 -18.62
C ASN A 933 30.63 6.88 -17.79
N THR A 934 30.27 8.16 -17.80
CA THR A 934 29.16 8.73 -17.03
C THR A 934 27.83 8.74 -17.80
N ILE A 935 27.84 8.38 -19.10
CA ILE A 935 26.62 8.31 -19.91
C ILE A 935 25.74 7.18 -19.39
N PHE A 936 24.41 7.41 -19.35
CA PHE A 936 23.46 6.41 -18.90
C PHE A 936 23.52 5.16 -19.77
N SER A 937 23.76 4.02 -19.12
CA SER A 937 23.97 2.72 -19.77
C SER A 937 23.60 1.59 -18.81
N ASP A 938 23.62 0.35 -19.30
CA ASP A 938 23.42 -0.86 -18.50
C ASP A 938 24.45 -1.05 -17.38
N PHE A 939 25.61 -0.33 -17.43
CA PHE A 939 26.56 -0.27 -16.30
C PHE A 939 25.92 0.25 -15.00
N TYR A 940 24.89 1.07 -15.11
CA TYR A 940 24.16 1.65 -13.98
C TYR A 940 22.85 0.92 -13.66
N VAL A 941 22.50 -0.09 -14.43
CA VAL A 941 21.30 -0.90 -14.23
C VAL A 941 21.65 -2.19 -13.52
N GLU A 942 21.02 -2.44 -12.39
CA GLU A 942 21.30 -3.57 -11.51
C GLU A 942 20.07 -4.47 -11.36
N ASP A 943 20.30 -5.79 -11.20
CA ASP A 943 19.24 -6.74 -10.86
C ASP A 943 18.59 -6.39 -9.53
N GLY A 944 17.35 -5.91 -9.56
CA GLY A 944 16.53 -5.54 -8.42
C GLY A 944 15.82 -6.70 -7.75
N SER A 945 16.01 -7.92 -8.23
CA SER A 945 15.37 -9.12 -7.67
C SER A 945 15.82 -9.37 -6.24
N PHE A 946 14.87 -9.79 -5.40
CA PHE A 946 15.16 -10.11 -4.00
C PHE A 946 14.21 -11.17 -3.43
N ALA A 947 14.66 -11.83 -2.36
CA ALA A 947 13.82 -12.60 -1.45
C ALA A 947 14.09 -12.12 -0.02
N ARG A 948 13.03 -11.84 0.75
CA ARG A 948 13.11 -11.27 2.10
C ARG A 948 12.31 -12.08 3.10
N LEU A 949 12.94 -12.41 4.25
CA LEU A 949 12.23 -12.85 5.44
C LEU A 949 11.64 -11.60 6.11
N GLN A 950 10.35 -11.36 5.79
CA GLN A 950 9.63 -10.13 6.18
C GLN A 950 9.28 -10.10 7.66
N ASN A 951 8.88 -11.25 8.22
CA ASN A 951 8.51 -11.35 9.61
C ASN A 951 8.75 -12.78 10.14
N ILE A 952 9.16 -12.85 11.39
CA ILE A 952 9.17 -14.07 12.21
C ILE A 952 8.69 -13.70 13.60
N GLN A 953 7.76 -14.47 14.14
CA GLN A 953 7.22 -14.24 15.47
C GLN A 953 7.08 -15.56 16.23
N LEU A 954 7.41 -15.55 17.50
CA LEU A 954 7.19 -16.64 18.45
C LEU A 954 6.40 -16.09 19.64
N GLY A 955 5.26 -16.69 19.92
CA GLY A 955 4.39 -16.35 21.03
C GLY A 955 4.25 -17.47 22.05
N TYR A 956 3.89 -17.10 23.28
CA TYR A 956 3.50 -18.00 24.36
C TYR A 956 2.25 -17.44 25.05
N THR A 957 1.18 -18.24 25.07
CA THR A 957 -0.08 -17.91 25.75
C THR A 957 -0.14 -18.69 27.07
N PHE A 958 -0.36 -18.01 28.18
CA PHE A 958 -0.52 -18.63 29.48
C PHE A 958 -1.82 -19.44 29.54
N SER A 959 -1.76 -20.62 30.19
CA SER A 959 -2.96 -21.45 30.38
C SER A 959 -3.97 -20.76 31.30
N GLU A 960 -5.24 -21.02 31.11
CA GLU A 960 -6.33 -20.47 31.93
C GLU A 960 -6.14 -20.79 33.42
N ASP A 961 -5.68 -22.00 33.76
CA ASP A 961 -5.36 -22.41 35.14
C ASP A 961 -4.34 -21.47 35.79
N SER A 962 -3.35 -20.99 35.00
CA SER A 962 -2.30 -20.08 35.51
C SER A 962 -2.84 -18.66 35.76
N LEU A 963 -3.96 -18.30 35.16
CA LEU A 963 -4.60 -16.97 35.25
C LEU A 963 -5.80 -16.96 36.22
N MET A 964 -6.20 -18.11 36.76
CA MET A 964 -7.37 -18.26 37.61
C MET A 964 -7.30 -17.31 38.81
N GLY A 965 -8.35 -16.53 39.02
CA GLY A 965 -8.46 -15.54 40.08
C GLY A 965 -7.74 -14.21 39.85
N THR A 966 -7.10 -13.99 38.68
CA THR A 966 -6.44 -12.72 38.33
C THR A 966 -7.38 -11.73 37.69
N GLY A 967 -8.52 -12.17 37.12
CA GLY A 967 -9.42 -11.38 36.29
C GLY A 967 -8.89 -11.14 34.87
N ILE A 968 -7.89 -11.92 34.44
CA ILE A 968 -7.32 -11.92 33.10
C ILE A 968 -7.80 -13.18 32.38
N ASP A 969 -8.51 -13.01 31.26
CA ASP A 969 -9.00 -14.13 30.45
C ASP A 969 -7.89 -14.73 29.59
N LYS A 970 -7.00 -13.88 29.02
CA LYS A 970 -5.89 -14.31 28.17
C LYS A 970 -4.67 -13.40 28.36
N LEU A 971 -3.51 -14.02 28.52
CA LEU A 971 -2.21 -13.33 28.56
C LEU A 971 -1.26 -14.01 27.58
N ARG A 972 -0.78 -13.29 26.56
CA ARG A 972 0.19 -13.78 25.59
C ARG A 972 1.40 -12.86 25.53
N PHE A 973 2.60 -13.43 25.63
CA PHE A 973 3.86 -12.74 25.34
C PHE A 973 4.41 -13.19 24.00
N TYR A 974 5.09 -12.29 23.27
CA TYR A 974 5.71 -12.63 22.00
C TYR A 974 7.00 -11.85 21.75
N LEU A 975 7.86 -12.47 20.93
CA LEU A 975 9.03 -11.88 20.30
C LEU A 975 8.81 -11.85 18.81
N SER A 976 9.14 -10.73 18.15
CA SER A 976 9.02 -10.59 16.71
C SER A 976 10.25 -9.91 16.11
N ALA A 977 10.64 -10.36 14.91
CA ALA A 977 11.67 -9.72 14.12
C ALA A 977 11.18 -9.51 12.69
N SER A 978 11.36 -8.30 12.15
CA SER A 978 10.93 -7.96 10.79
C SER A 978 12.10 -7.55 9.91
N ASN A 979 12.03 -7.85 8.60
CA ASN A 979 13.06 -7.59 7.60
C ASN A 979 14.44 -8.17 7.97
N LEU A 980 14.43 -9.39 8.57
CA LEU A 980 15.62 -9.98 9.20
C LEU A 980 16.72 -10.30 8.21
N VAL A 981 16.36 -10.88 7.06
CA VAL A 981 17.29 -11.28 5.99
C VAL A 981 16.72 -10.86 4.65
N THR A 982 17.57 -10.26 3.79
CA THR A 982 17.26 -9.98 2.39
C THR A 982 18.35 -10.60 1.52
N LEU A 983 17.96 -11.50 0.63
CA LEU A 983 18.82 -12.09 -0.39
C LEU A 983 18.61 -11.31 -1.68
N THR A 984 19.66 -10.65 -2.19
CA THR A 984 19.62 -9.85 -3.40
C THR A 984 21.02 -9.64 -3.98
N LYS A 985 21.11 -9.44 -5.29
CA LYS A 985 22.31 -9.01 -5.97
C LYS A 985 22.45 -7.48 -6.06
N TYR A 986 21.35 -6.77 -5.79
CA TYR A 986 21.34 -5.32 -5.80
C TYR A 986 22.34 -4.74 -4.81
N LYS A 987 23.14 -3.74 -5.22
CA LYS A 987 24.25 -3.17 -4.43
C LYS A 987 23.84 -1.99 -3.54
N GLY A 988 22.71 -1.34 -3.81
CA GLY A 988 22.18 -0.23 -3.02
C GLY A 988 21.63 -0.65 -1.64
N PHE A 989 21.00 0.26 -0.91
CA PHE A 989 20.48 0.01 0.45
C PHE A 989 19.36 -1.02 0.51
N ASP A 990 18.32 -0.85 -0.31
CA ASP A 990 17.09 -1.65 -0.21
C ASP A 990 16.41 -1.80 -1.59
N PRO A 991 16.31 -3.03 -2.15
CA PRO A 991 15.66 -3.26 -3.44
C PRO A 991 14.14 -3.09 -3.41
N THR A 992 13.53 -2.94 -2.22
CA THR A 992 12.07 -2.81 -2.07
C THR A 992 11.55 -1.38 -2.19
N THR A 993 12.46 -0.39 -2.27
CA THR A 993 12.12 1.02 -2.27
C THR A 993 11.97 1.54 -3.70
N SER A 994 10.90 2.27 -3.96
CA SER A 994 10.65 2.93 -5.24
C SER A 994 9.80 4.17 -5.06
N ASN A 995 10.08 5.23 -5.82
CA ASN A 995 9.23 6.43 -5.82
C ASN A 995 7.81 6.18 -6.35
N GLY A 996 7.55 5.01 -6.96
CA GLY A 996 6.24 4.59 -7.44
C GLY A 996 5.74 5.31 -8.70
N ALA A 997 6.57 6.13 -9.35
CA ALA A 997 6.22 6.79 -10.60
C ALA A 997 6.04 5.75 -11.73
N PRO A 998 5.00 5.86 -12.57
CA PRO A 998 4.85 4.99 -13.73
C PRO A 998 5.99 5.11 -14.74
N ILE A 999 6.48 6.35 -14.98
CA ILE A 999 7.67 6.64 -15.78
C ILE A 999 8.70 7.28 -14.84
N GLY A 1000 9.91 6.73 -14.79
CA GLY A 1000 10.97 7.16 -13.86
C GLY A 1000 10.90 6.49 -12.49
N GLY A 1001 10.15 5.40 -12.33
CA GLY A 1001 10.24 4.47 -11.21
C GLY A 1001 11.56 3.68 -11.24
N GLY A 1002 11.96 3.10 -10.10
CA GLY A 1002 13.14 2.23 -10.02
C GLY A 1002 14.49 2.96 -10.15
N ILE A 1003 14.56 4.29 -9.96
CA ILE A 1003 15.80 5.07 -9.96
C ILE A 1003 16.18 5.40 -8.53
N ASP A 1004 17.26 4.79 -8.02
CA ASP A 1004 17.74 4.98 -6.64
C ASP A 1004 18.70 6.16 -6.54
N GLN A 1005 18.29 7.18 -5.79
CA GLN A 1005 19.08 8.37 -5.44
C GLN A 1005 19.52 8.36 -3.96
N GLY A 1006 19.70 7.19 -3.37
CA GLY A 1006 19.97 7.02 -1.94
C GLY A 1006 18.68 6.87 -1.15
N PHE A 1007 17.83 5.94 -1.53
CA PHE A 1007 16.58 5.63 -0.86
C PHE A 1007 16.81 5.26 0.61
N TYR A 1008 15.96 5.80 1.47
CA TYR A 1008 15.97 5.45 2.89
C TYR A 1008 15.53 3.98 3.04
N PRO A 1009 16.38 3.08 3.59
CA PRO A 1009 16.08 1.65 3.64
C PRO A 1009 15.00 1.32 4.66
N SER A 1010 14.20 0.29 4.37
CA SER A 1010 13.28 -0.31 5.33
C SER A 1010 14.06 -0.89 6.52
N PRO A 1011 13.74 -0.53 7.77
CA PRO A 1011 14.52 -0.97 8.91
C PRO A 1011 14.31 -2.45 9.24
N LYS A 1012 15.36 -3.10 9.74
CA LYS A 1012 15.26 -4.33 10.50
C LYS A 1012 14.72 -3.99 11.89
N THR A 1013 13.66 -4.66 12.34
CA THR A 1013 12.96 -4.33 13.59
C THR A 1013 12.91 -5.53 14.51
N PHE A 1014 13.19 -5.34 15.81
CA PHE A 1014 13.06 -6.36 16.86
C PHE A 1014 12.09 -5.86 17.91
N LEU A 1015 11.06 -6.67 18.21
CA LEU A 1015 9.98 -6.31 19.12
C LEU A 1015 9.82 -7.35 20.22
N ILE A 1016 9.46 -6.86 21.39
CA ILE A 1016 8.88 -7.66 22.48
C ILE A 1016 7.53 -7.05 22.82
N GLY A 1017 6.51 -7.89 22.99
CA GLY A 1017 5.19 -7.39 23.30
C GLY A 1017 4.33 -8.39 24.07
N PHE A 1018 3.17 -7.89 24.48
CA PHE A 1018 2.16 -8.70 25.17
C PHE A 1018 0.74 -8.30 24.75
N ASN A 1019 -0.16 -9.27 24.80
CA ASN A 1019 -1.59 -9.10 24.60
C ASN A 1019 -2.30 -9.55 25.88
N VAL A 1020 -3.23 -8.75 26.41
CA VAL A 1020 -4.03 -9.07 27.60
C VAL A 1020 -5.50 -8.87 27.27
N ASN A 1021 -6.31 -9.88 27.60
CA ASN A 1021 -7.78 -9.78 27.54
C ASN A 1021 -8.33 -9.91 28.98
N PHE A 1022 -9.35 -9.08 29.28
CA PHE A 1022 -10.06 -9.06 30.56
C PHE A 1022 -11.55 -9.24 30.32
#